data_e225c2d1bf39ac78b6f23a676532f53d
#
_entry.id   e225c2d1bf39ac78b6f23a676532f53d
#
_cell.length_a   1.000
_cell.length_b   1.000
_cell.length_c   1.000
_cell.angle_alpha   90.00
_cell.angle_beta   90.00
_cell.angle_gamma   90.00
#
_symmetry.space_group_name_H-M   'P 1'
#
loop_
_entity.id
_entity.type
_entity.pdbx_description
1 polymer ?
#
loop_
_entity_poly.entity_id
_entity_poly.type
_entity_poly.pdbx_seq_one_letter_code
_entity_poly.pdbx_strand_id
1 'polypeptide(L)'
;MKNNPLDFQRATACHVLNAFRNGQRRVLVADEAGLGKTTVASEVVRQVKGLDGVLDDNIYCIVYVCCNLQIAQQNIDTLSDEGETVDLAQSRLSMQHYVYHRMKTDLLKNQKDTLVLSLTPATSFQMTFGTGSADERALIYACLTLLCEFKDGNRMTALSEMLQRDAYKGWIGVRDRYVGYVQEPDMDDYRMVIKKAMLSHLSSTYKNGKTIKDELMRLTSSEEMENRSNAGYYLIIALRKMFANISLEVLKPDLVIMDEFQKFSSLITTELNSSKDTEENMVARKFFTNRDTFILLLSATPYKPYTTIEELNENKDDEQYKDFHRLLNFLYENSEAAPDIKIIWQNYSSALPHLGNTDFGELVLKHQAAEDMLYHVMGRTERQNTGIIKEVMPDISHCLTEGDIRSYIQMQHLIDHCRSYGQSVFTAPTDYTKSAAFQLSFMENYKLKEEIQNGWKAGAKRKSKVDCLLLDKNIIENYSLSQYNNARLNFVIEDIFGDKKHPTHVEQLLWIPPSHPYYTTGESIFTRNKDFSKYLVFSSWGMVPKMLASLISYESERRLYKRAYHGATYSDDVKRLLRDDNKTKGESIFNTVSTYLSSLYEPKATYGISLAEIRESIKEKIEKRLSDMEAERTNRVSSVDIMLLMQALDNGTDTTGKIYTDAANVLADIAIASPASCLYRAFRQISKENSDLVKSLAEDAAKELVGIFNNRYGIAAVKLTCKTKDDYFLRVLEYCALGNLQATLDEFVHMIGENKPLTQVNKRIKESLVSAYPQPVGTLQGFSEDDKIRMRKHFAVDFGNTKQTEQAVTHATSVRSAFNSPFRPFLLASTSIGQEGLDFHWYCRKMIHWNLPSNPQNLEQREGRINRYKCLSVRRNIAKAFSEKFAWDEMFDEASQVLKQDYPEMVPFWFLPLDNELFRDRNDIEFIERIIPIYPMSEENERYQRLIGILSLYRLTMGQPRQEELLQLLKGKVTKEQMKELLFNLSPYSRNTK
;
A
#
# COMPACT_ATOMS: atom_id res chain seq x y z
N MET A 1 -7.26 -20.93 8.03
CA MET A 1 -7.53 -21.32 6.62
C MET A 1 -7.34 -20.08 5.76
N LYS A 2 -6.54 -20.15 4.70
CA LYS A 2 -6.36 -19.01 3.77
C LYS A 2 -7.65 -18.80 2.95
N ASN A 3 -7.85 -17.59 2.43
CA ASN A 3 -8.97 -17.26 1.56
C ASN A 3 -9.11 -18.32 0.46
N ASN A 4 -10.20 -19.04 0.43
CA ASN A 4 -10.50 -19.94 -0.69
C ASN A 4 -10.58 -19.12 -1.96
N PRO A 5 -9.80 -19.43 -2.99
CA PRO A 5 -9.91 -18.71 -4.25
C PRO A 5 -11.33 -18.89 -4.81
N LEU A 6 -11.88 -17.82 -5.35
CA LEU A 6 -13.17 -17.87 -6.06
C LEU A 6 -13.04 -18.61 -7.39
N ASP A 7 -14.16 -19.06 -7.95
CA ASP A 7 -14.14 -19.96 -9.09
C ASP A 7 -13.43 -19.36 -10.31
N PHE A 8 -13.53 -18.06 -10.57
CA PHE A 8 -12.76 -17.41 -11.65
C PHE A 8 -11.24 -17.40 -11.36
N GLN A 9 -10.84 -17.25 -10.10
CA GLN A 9 -9.42 -17.34 -9.69
C GLN A 9 -8.93 -18.78 -9.81
N ARG A 10 -9.76 -19.76 -9.43
CA ARG A 10 -9.46 -21.17 -9.65
C ARG A 10 -9.35 -21.50 -11.14
N ALA A 11 -10.27 -21.00 -11.96
CA ALA A 11 -10.21 -21.19 -13.41
C ALA A 11 -8.92 -20.65 -14.00
N THR A 12 -8.46 -19.44 -13.55
CA THR A 12 -7.18 -18.88 -13.97
C THR A 12 -6.00 -19.72 -13.51
N ALA A 13 -5.99 -20.20 -12.25
CA ALA A 13 -4.94 -21.08 -11.74
C ALA A 13 -4.92 -22.42 -12.49
N CYS A 14 -6.07 -23.03 -12.75
CA CYS A 14 -6.19 -24.26 -13.55
C CYS A 14 -5.69 -24.08 -14.99
N HIS A 15 -5.96 -22.93 -15.61
CA HIS A 15 -5.42 -22.60 -16.92
C HIS A 15 -3.90 -22.59 -16.94
N VAL A 16 -3.26 -21.92 -15.97
CA VAL A 16 -1.79 -21.90 -15.80
C VAL A 16 -1.24 -23.32 -15.65
N LEU A 17 -1.86 -24.12 -14.77
CA LEU A 17 -1.41 -25.49 -14.50
C LEU A 17 -1.57 -26.42 -15.70
N ASN A 18 -2.66 -26.27 -16.46
CA ASN A 18 -2.87 -27.02 -17.68
C ASN A 18 -1.83 -26.64 -18.76
N ALA A 19 -1.50 -25.35 -18.86
CA ALA A 19 -0.42 -24.92 -19.74
C ALA A 19 0.91 -25.55 -19.35
N PHE A 20 1.25 -25.57 -18.04
CA PHE A 20 2.47 -26.22 -17.53
C PHE A 20 2.50 -27.72 -17.80
N ARG A 21 1.37 -28.44 -17.60
CA ARG A 21 1.25 -29.89 -17.91
C ARG A 21 1.41 -30.18 -19.40
N ASN A 22 0.98 -29.27 -20.27
CA ASN A 22 1.11 -29.39 -21.72
C ASN A 22 2.46 -28.92 -22.25
N GLY A 23 3.48 -28.76 -21.41
CA GLY A 23 4.86 -28.43 -21.80
C GLY A 23 5.14 -26.94 -21.94
N GLN A 24 4.16 -26.07 -21.73
CA GLN A 24 4.40 -24.63 -21.66
C GLN A 24 5.13 -24.29 -20.37
N ARG A 25 6.30 -23.61 -20.43
CA ARG A 25 7.09 -23.30 -19.23
C ARG A 25 6.88 -21.87 -18.71
N ARG A 26 6.31 -20.98 -19.49
CA ARG A 26 6.14 -19.57 -19.18
C ARG A 26 4.69 -19.15 -19.45
N VAL A 27 4.02 -18.70 -18.42
CA VAL A 27 2.61 -18.28 -18.50
C VAL A 27 2.44 -16.92 -17.85
N LEU A 28 1.58 -16.10 -18.45
CA LEU A 28 1.23 -14.78 -17.94
C LEU A 28 -0.19 -14.76 -17.40
N VAL A 29 -0.36 -14.30 -16.15
CA VAL A 29 -1.65 -13.91 -15.58
C VAL A 29 -1.77 -12.39 -15.66
N ALA A 30 -2.60 -11.93 -16.58
CA ALA A 30 -2.79 -10.51 -16.90
C ALA A 30 -4.11 -9.94 -16.34
N ASP A 31 -4.65 -10.53 -15.28
CA ASP A 31 -5.90 -10.11 -14.64
C ASP A 31 -5.87 -8.62 -14.25
N GLU A 32 -7.01 -7.97 -14.38
CA GLU A 32 -7.17 -6.55 -14.04
C GLU A 32 -6.70 -6.25 -12.59
N ALA A 33 -6.26 -5.01 -12.36
CA ALA A 33 -5.78 -4.59 -11.04
C ALA A 33 -6.87 -4.78 -9.97
N GLY A 34 -6.52 -5.43 -8.84
CA GLY A 34 -7.45 -5.66 -7.74
C GLY A 34 -8.25 -6.95 -7.78
N LEU A 35 -8.11 -7.80 -8.81
CA LEU A 35 -8.80 -9.10 -8.90
C LEU A 35 -8.12 -10.25 -8.14
N GLY A 36 -7.00 -9.98 -7.47
CA GLY A 36 -6.36 -10.97 -6.60
C GLY A 36 -5.36 -11.88 -7.32
N LYS A 37 -4.53 -11.35 -8.22
CA LYS A 37 -3.42 -12.09 -8.88
C LYS A 37 -2.55 -12.87 -7.89
N THR A 38 -2.31 -12.31 -6.69
CA THR A 38 -1.56 -13.00 -5.64
C THR A 38 -2.30 -14.24 -5.12
N THR A 39 -3.63 -14.22 -5.07
CA THR A 39 -4.45 -15.40 -4.71
C THR A 39 -4.36 -16.48 -5.78
N VAL A 40 -4.39 -16.09 -7.07
CA VAL A 40 -4.16 -17.02 -8.19
C VAL A 40 -2.77 -17.63 -8.09
N ALA A 41 -1.74 -16.81 -7.85
CA ALA A 41 -0.37 -17.29 -7.69
C ALA A 41 -0.22 -18.25 -6.50
N SER A 42 -0.86 -17.97 -5.36
CA SER A 42 -0.88 -18.85 -4.19
C SER A 42 -1.50 -20.23 -4.52
N GLU A 43 -2.58 -20.25 -5.32
CA GLU A 43 -3.19 -21.49 -5.77
C GLU A 43 -2.29 -22.27 -6.73
N VAL A 44 -1.61 -21.58 -7.66
CA VAL A 44 -0.61 -22.17 -8.56
C VAL A 44 0.54 -22.77 -7.75
N VAL A 45 1.07 -22.03 -6.76
CA VAL A 45 2.15 -22.50 -5.86
C VAL A 45 1.78 -23.85 -5.20
N ARG A 46 0.58 -23.97 -4.67
CA ARG A 46 0.13 -25.20 -4.01
C ARG A 46 0.04 -26.39 -4.96
N GLN A 47 -0.38 -26.15 -6.21
CA GLN A 47 -0.66 -27.23 -7.15
C GLN A 47 0.54 -27.62 -8.01
N VAL A 48 1.47 -26.68 -8.29
CA VAL A 48 2.72 -26.97 -9.04
C VAL A 48 3.58 -28.01 -8.32
N LYS A 49 3.57 -28.03 -7.00
CA LYS A 49 4.28 -29.01 -6.18
C LYS A 49 3.92 -30.49 -6.53
N GLY A 50 2.73 -30.73 -7.07
CA GLY A 50 2.27 -32.06 -7.49
C GLY A 50 2.54 -32.38 -8.96
N LEU A 51 3.28 -31.55 -9.71
CA LEU A 51 3.66 -31.82 -11.09
C LEU A 51 4.89 -32.72 -11.17
N ASP A 52 4.95 -33.55 -12.21
CA ASP A 52 6.11 -34.43 -12.47
C ASP A 52 7.38 -33.56 -12.68
N GLY A 53 8.47 -33.98 -12.05
CA GLY A 53 9.78 -33.29 -12.11
C GLY A 53 9.97 -32.15 -11.11
N VAL A 54 8.96 -31.87 -10.29
CA VAL A 54 9.09 -31.01 -9.11
C VAL A 54 9.40 -31.90 -7.89
N LEU A 55 10.25 -31.46 -6.98
CA LEU A 55 10.73 -32.24 -5.81
C LEU A 55 11.84 -33.27 -6.09
N ASP A 56 12.64 -33.12 -7.14
CA ASP A 56 13.78 -34.01 -7.35
C ASP A 56 14.77 -34.05 -6.16
N ASP A 57 14.94 -32.92 -5.45
CA ASP A 57 15.77 -32.76 -4.24
C ASP A 57 14.98 -32.83 -2.92
N ASN A 58 13.71 -33.26 -2.92
CA ASN A 58 12.78 -33.24 -1.78
C ASN A 58 12.51 -31.81 -1.19
N ILE A 59 12.83 -30.75 -1.92
CA ILE A 59 12.59 -29.36 -1.51
C ILE A 59 11.99 -28.61 -2.68
N TYR A 60 10.79 -28.04 -2.45
CA TYR A 60 10.13 -27.16 -3.38
C TYR A 60 10.63 -25.73 -3.21
N CYS A 61 11.40 -25.23 -4.18
CA CYS A 61 12.03 -23.91 -4.15
C CYS A 61 11.27 -22.91 -5.01
N ILE A 62 10.73 -21.86 -4.39
CA ILE A 62 10.00 -20.78 -5.04
C ILE A 62 10.81 -19.48 -4.94
N VAL A 63 11.01 -18.81 -6.07
CA VAL A 63 11.60 -17.47 -6.11
C VAL A 63 10.52 -16.46 -6.47
N TYR A 64 10.21 -15.54 -5.54
CA TYR A 64 9.28 -14.46 -5.74
C TYR A 64 10.02 -13.14 -6.02
N VAL A 65 9.88 -12.62 -7.23
CA VAL A 65 10.50 -11.36 -7.68
C VAL A 65 9.46 -10.26 -7.71
N CYS A 66 9.67 -9.17 -6.99
CA CYS A 66 8.76 -8.02 -6.97
C CYS A 66 9.50 -6.69 -6.89
N CYS A 67 8.80 -5.58 -7.17
CA CYS A 67 9.43 -4.27 -7.34
C CYS A 67 9.93 -3.62 -6.04
N ASN A 68 9.38 -3.96 -4.88
CA ASN A 68 9.83 -3.42 -3.60
C ASN A 68 9.54 -4.35 -2.41
N LEU A 69 10.26 -4.13 -1.30
CA LEU A 69 10.19 -4.92 -0.09
C LEU A 69 8.80 -4.90 0.59
N GLN A 70 8.04 -3.81 0.49
CA GLN A 70 6.70 -3.71 1.09
C GLN A 70 5.70 -4.65 0.42
N ILE A 71 5.79 -4.77 -0.91
CA ILE A 71 4.99 -5.73 -1.69
C ILE A 71 5.41 -7.15 -1.37
N ALA A 72 6.72 -7.40 -1.23
CA ALA A 72 7.21 -8.71 -0.83
C ALA A 72 6.61 -9.14 0.52
N GLN A 73 6.72 -8.30 1.53
CA GLN A 73 6.17 -8.57 2.88
C GLN A 73 4.65 -8.79 2.87
N GLN A 74 3.92 -8.02 2.06
CA GLN A 74 2.46 -8.17 1.95
C GLN A 74 2.06 -9.50 1.30
N ASN A 75 2.75 -9.90 0.23
CA ASN A 75 2.33 -11.02 -0.62
C ASN A 75 2.88 -12.36 -0.16
N ILE A 76 4.03 -12.39 0.51
CA ILE A 76 4.65 -13.61 1.01
C ILE A 76 3.73 -14.37 1.97
N ASP A 77 3.08 -13.67 2.91
CA ASP A 77 2.11 -14.30 3.82
C ASP A 77 0.94 -14.98 3.08
N THR A 78 0.66 -14.54 1.85
CA THR A 78 -0.37 -15.14 1.00
C THR A 78 0.18 -16.31 0.19
N LEU A 79 1.43 -16.25 -0.25
CA LEU A 79 2.10 -17.25 -1.08
C LEU A 79 2.61 -18.45 -0.27
N SER A 80 2.96 -18.25 1.01
CA SER A 80 3.46 -19.31 1.91
C SER A 80 2.35 -19.88 2.79
N ASP A 81 2.41 -21.19 3.12
CA ASP A 81 1.52 -21.83 4.10
C ASP A 81 2.08 -21.75 5.52
N GLU A 82 1.21 -21.93 6.55
CA GLU A 82 1.65 -21.95 7.94
C GLU A 82 2.69 -23.06 8.14
N GLY A 83 3.88 -22.65 8.57
CA GLY A 83 5.00 -23.56 8.82
C GLY A 83 6.05 -23.63 7.73
N GLU A 84 5.87 -22.96 6.59
CA GLU A 84 6.91 -22.83 5.57
C GLU A 84 8.01 -21.85 5.99
N THR A 85 9.22 -22.09 5.48
CA THR A 85 10.35 -21.19 5.75
C THR A 85 10.44 -20.13 4.67
N VAL A 86 10.38 -18.85 5.10
CA VAL A 86 10.35 -17.70 4.21
C VAL A 86 11.54 -16.79 4.48
N ASP A 87 12.28 -16.39 3.43
CA ASP A 87 13.24 -15.29 3.49
C ASP A 87 12.65 -13.98 2.96
N LEU A 88 12.63 -12.96 3.80
CA LEU A 88 12.12 -11.63 3.49
C LEU A 88 13.18 -10.73 2.83
N ALA A 89 13.76 -11.13 1.70
CA ALA A 89 14.55 -10.29 0.78
C ALA A 89 15.41 -9.15 1.39
N GLN A 90 15.96 -9.35 2.55
CA GLN A 90 16.86 -8.37 3.18
C GLN A 90 18.31 -8.56 2.74
N SER A 91 18.63 -9.73 2.21
CA SER A 91 19.96 -10.08 1.77
C SER A 91 20.19 -9.77 0.28
N ARG A 92 21.41 -9.34 -0.02
CA ARG A 92 21.82 -9.06 -1.42
C ARG A 92 22.00 -10.36 -2.19
N LEU A 93 21.90 -10.30 -3.52
CA LEU A 93 22.05 -11.48 -4.37
C LEU A 93 23.39 -12.21 -4.12
N SER A 94 24.48 -11.46 -3.86
CA SER A 94 25.78 -12.02 -3.48
C SER A 94 25.81 -12.80 -2.17
N MET A 95 24.77 -12.76 -1.36
CA MET A 95 24.63 -13.49 -0.10
C MET A 95 23.64 -14.67 -0.19
N GLN A 96 22.86 -14.76 -1.27
CA GLN A 96 21.79 -15.75 -1.41
C GLN A 96 22.29 -17.19 -1.41
N HIS A 97 23.49 -17.50 -1.87
CA HIS A 97 24.09 -18.82 -1.78
C HIS A 97 24.18 -19.33 -0.32
N TYR A 98 24.49 -18.42 0.63
CA TYR A 98 24.55 -18.73 2.06
C TYR A 98 23.13 -18.83 2.67
N VAL A 99 22.27 -17.84 2.36
CA VAL A 99 20.88 -17.81 2.87
C VAL A 99 20.14 -19.06 2.43
N TYR A 100 20.19 -19.41 1.15
CA TYR A 100 19.55 -20.60 0.59
C TYR A 100 20.00 -21.87 1.32
N HIS A 101 21.31 -22.06 1.49
CA HIS A 101 21.84 -23.26 2.12
C HIS A 101 21.44 -23.37 3.62
N ARG A 102 21.52 -22.25 4.34
CA ARG A 102 21.09 -22.19 5.74
C ARG A 102 19.60 -22.51 5.89
N MET A 103 18.77 -21.91 5.08
CA MET A 103 17.34 -22.18 5.09
C MET A 103 17.00 -23.62 4.69
N LYS A 104 17.73 -24.17 3.71
CA LYS A 104 17.62 -25.59 3.34
C LYS A 104 17.94 -26.51 4.53
N THR A 105 18.98 -26.22 5.28
CA THR A 105 19.37 -26.97 6.47
C THR A 105 18.30 -26.88 7.56
N ASP A 106 17.75 -25.68 7.80
CA ASP A 106 16.69 -25.47 8.79
C ASP A 106 15.38 -26.16 8.40
N LEU A 107 15.05 -26.18 7.10
CA LEU A 107 13.89 -26.91 6.57
C LEU A 107 13.99 -28.42 6.85
N LEU A 108 15.13 -29.01 6.52
CA LEU A 108 15.35 -30.45 6.71
C LEU A 108 15.29 -30.84 8.20
N LYS A 109 15.85 -30.00 9.10
CA LYS A 109 15.75 -30.21 10.56
C LYS A 109 14.31 -30.16 11.06
N ASN A 110 13.47 -29.32 10.49
CA ASN A 110 12.08 -29.10 10.89
C ASN A 110 11.09 -30.00 10.11
N GLN A 111 11.57 -30.92 9.28
CA GLN A 111 10.75 -31.78 8.41
C GLN A 111 9.79 -30.97 7.49
N LYS A 112 10.26 -29.87 6.98
CA LYS A 112 9.55 -29.02 6.00
C LYS A 112 10.16 -29.24 4.61
N ASP A 113 9.39 -28.92 3.57
CA ASP A 113 9.79 -29.21 2.20
C ASP A 113 9.63 -28.00 1.24
N THR A 114 9.16 -26.84 1.70
CA THR A 114 8.93 -25.66 0.86
C THR A 114 9.73 -24.47 1.33
N LEU A 115 10.45 -23.87 0.39
CA LEU A 115 11.28 -22.68 0.58
C LEU A 115 10.80 -21.55 -0.33
N VAL A 116 10.46 -20.40 0.24
CA VAL A 116 10.10 -19.20 -0.50
C VAL A 116 11.17 -18.13 -0.32
N LEU A 117 11.82 -17.76 -1.41
CA LEU A 117 12.85 -16.71 -1.47
C LEU A 117 12.29 -15.48 -2.18
N SER A 118 12.40 -14.29 -1.59
CA SER A 118 12.00 -13.07 -2.26
C SER A 118 13.20 -12.25 -2.72
N LEU A 119 13.11 -11.70 -3.92
CA LEU A 119 14.13 -10.83 -4.53
C LEU A 119 13.50 -9.49 -4.92
N THR A 120 14.18 -8.39 -4.57
CA THR A 120 13.75 -7.05 -5.00
C THR A 120 14.93 -6.26 -5.59
N PRO A 121 14.71 -5.44 -6.63
CA PRO A 121 15.80 -4.68 -7.26
C PRO A 121 16.54 -3.75 -6.30
N ALA A 122 15.77 -3.12 -5.40
CA ALA A 122 16.33 -2.14 -4.48
C ALA A 122 17.28 -2.72 -3.43
N THR A 123 17.08 -3.97 -3.04
CA THR A 123 17.90 -4.64 -2.01
C THR A 123 18.81 -5.71 -2.60
N SER A 124 18.27 -6.56 -3.49
CA SER A 124 18.97 -7.75 -3.97
C SER A 124 19.92 -7.45 -5.14
N PHE A 125 19.58 -6.48 -6.03
CA PHE A 125 20.28 -6.28 -7.31
C PHE A 125 21.28 -5.10 -7.32
N GLN A 126 21.50 -4.39 -6.23
CA GLN A 126 22.42 -3.24 -6.18
C GLN A 126 23.90 -3.67 -6.05
N MET A 127 24.53 -4.12 -7.13
CA MET A 127 25.92 -4.58 -7.12
C MET A 127 26.92 -3.68 -7.89
N THR A 128 26.45 -2.83 -8.80
CA THR A 128 27.29 -2.01 -9.67
C THR A 128 27.91 -0.79 -8.99
N PHE A 129 27.34 -0.31 -7.88
CA PHE A 129 27.81 0.88 -7.19
C PHE A 129 28.14 0.62 -5.72
N GLY A 130 29.32 1.07 -5.31
CA GLY A 130 29.76 1.00 -3.92
C GLY A 130 30.34 -0.35 -3.48
N THR A 131 30.88 -0.36 -2.27
CA THR A 131 31.56 -1.52 -1.66
C THR A 131 30.62 -2.54 -1.02
N GLY A 132 29.31 -2.34 -1.09
CA GLY A 132 28.33 -3.20 -0.44
C GLY A 132 28.19 -2.96 1.06
N SER A 133 27.35 -3.77 1.75
CA SER A 133 27.20 -3.73 3.19
C SER A 133 28.39 -4.38 3.91
N ALA A 134 28.55 -4.08 5.21
CA ALA A 134 29.54 -4.75 6.05
C ALA A 134 29.28 -6.25 6.15
N ASP A 135 28.02 -6.68 6.26
CA ASP A 135 27.60 -8.08 6.32
C ASP A 135 27.97 -8.83 5.04
N GLU A 136 27.72 -8.23 3.85
CA GLU A 136 28.10 -8.80 2.55
C GLU A 136 29.61 -9.02 2.46
N ARG A 137 30.40 -8.00 2.81
CA ARG A 137 31.87 -8.10 2.81
C ARG A 137 32.40 -9.10 3.83
N ALA A 138 31.75 -9.22 5.00
CA ALA A 138 32.11 -10.20 6.03
C ALA A 138 31.84 -11.64 5.59
N LEU A 139 30.73 -11.90 4.89
CA LEU A 139 30.46 -13.20 4.29
C LEU A 139 31.48 -13.55 3.19
N ILE A 140 31.81 -12.58 2.32
CA ILE A 140 32.87 -12.74 1.31
C ILE A 140 34.20 -13.11 1.98
N TYR A 141 34.56 -12.42 3.06
CA TYR A 141 35.74 -12.75 3.86
C TYR A 141 35.70 -14.18 4.37
N ALA A 142 34.60 -14.57 5.03
CA ALA A 142 34.44 -15.91 5.59
C ALA A 142 34.56 -17.01 4.53
N CYS A 143 33.98 -16.83 3.34
CA CYS A 143 34.07 -17.75 2.23
C CYS A 143 35.52 -17.83 1.67
N LEU A 144 36.21 -16.71 1.46
CA LEU A 144 37.54 -16.70 0.94
C LEU A 144 38.55 -17.35 1.89
N THR A 145 38.37 -17.27 3.20
CA THR A 145 39.21 -17.94 4.20
C THR A 145 39.14 -19.50 4.17
N LEU A 146 38.16 -20.06 3.47
CA LEU A 146 38.09 -21.51 3.18
C LEU A 146 39.19 -21.98 2.20
N LEU A 147 39.79 -21.07 1.43
CA LEU A 147 40.86 -21.39 0.46
C LEU A 147 42.21 -21.51 1.16
N CYS A 148 43.04 -22.44 0.68
CA CYS A 148 44.36 -22.73 1.28
C CYS A 148 45.29 -21.51 1.27
N GLU A 149 45.19 -20.67 0.24
CA GLU A 149 46.01 -19.47 0.04
C GLU A 149 45.78 -18.40 1.13
N PHE A 150 44.67 -18.43 1.82
CA PHE A 150 44.27 -17.48 2.89
C PHE A 150 44.34 -18.10 4.30
N LYS A 151 45.10 -19.16 4.48
CA LYS A 151 45.38 -19.71 5.81
C LYS A 151 46.55 -19.03 6.52
N ASP A 152 47.34 -18.26 5.77
CA ASP A 152 48.43 -17.43 6.31
C ASP A 152 47.87 -16.19 7.03
N GLY A 153 48.28 -15.96 8.27
CA GLY A 153 47.81 -14.89 9.13
C GLY A 153 47.99 -13.47 8.54
N ASN A 154 49.12 -13.25 7.84
CA ASN A 154 49.42 -11.95 7.20
C ASN A 154 48.42 -11.67 6.06
N ARG A 155 48.12 -12.67 5.23
CA ARG A 155 47.15 -12.54 4.13
C ARG A 155 45.71 -12.41 4.65
N MET A 156 45.38 -13.11 5.71
CA MET A 156 44.07 -12.99 6.39
C MET A 156 43.85 -11.57 6.91
N THR A 157 44.89 -10.97 7.53
CA THR A 157 44.82 -9.59 8.03
C THR A 157 44.68 -8.62 6.88
N ALA A 158 45.46 -8.74 5.83
CA ALA A 158 45.42 -7.89 4.63
C ALA A 158 44.05 -7.99 3.91
N LEU A 159 43.48 -9.19 3.80
CA LEU A 159 42.13 -9.39 3.25
C LEU A 159 41.06 -8.71 4.13
N SER A 160 41.16 -8.85 5.45
CA SER A 160 40.24 -8.19 6.40
C SER A 160 40.28 -6.66 6.27
N GLU A 161 41.46 -6.08 6.23
CA GLU A 161 41.66 -4.63 6.06
C GLU A 161 41.11 -4.13 4.72
N MET A 162 41.35 -4.88 3.63
CA MET A 162 40.81 -4.53 2.32
C MET A 162 39.27 -4.50 2.32
N LEU A 163 38.62 -5.49 2.96
CA LEU A 163 37.16 -5.65 3.00
C LEU A 163 36.49 -4.75 4.06
N GLN A 164 37.23 -4.28 5.07
CA GLN A 164 36.72 -3.38 6.12
C GLN A 164 36.22 -2.05 5.57
N ARG A 165 37.03 -1.37 4.72
CA ARG A 165 36.73 -0.07 4.13
C ARG A 165 36.29 0.97 5.18
N ASP A 166 35.06 1.47 5.05
CA ASP A 166 34.42 2.49 5.89
C ASP A 166 33.74 1.93 7.15
N ALA A 167 33.72 0.62 7.32
CA ALA A 167 33.10 -0.04 8.46
C ALA A 167 34.01 -0.05 9.69
N TYR A 168 34.46 1.12 10.17
CA TYR A 168 35.41 1.21 11.31
C TYR A 168 34.83 0.75 12.63
N LYS A 169 33.55 0.99 12.89
CA LYS A 169 32.88 0.57 14.13
C LYS A 169 32.17 -0.78 13.91
N GLY A 170 32.63 -1.81 14.63
CA GLY A 170 31.98 -3.11 14.66
C GLY A 170 32.41 -4.11 13.58
N TRP A 171 33.33 -3.80 12.66
CA TRP A 171 33.79 -4.69 11.59
C TRP A 171 34.24 -6.07 12.12
N ILE A 172 35.10 -6.09 13.14
CA ILE A 172 35.64 -7.36 13.68
C ILE A 172 34.49 -8.25 14.17
N GLY A 173 33.54 -7.71 14.93
CA GLY A 173 32.41 -8.48 15.42
C GLY A 173 31.49 -9.03 14.31
N VAL A 174 31.25 -8.25 13.23
CA VAL A 174 30.47 -8.70 12.08
C VAL A 174 31.24 -9.80 11.31
N ARG A 175 32.52 -9.58 11.05
CA ARG A 175 33.41 -10.53 10.40
C ARG A 175 33.45 -11.87 11.13
N ASP A 176 33.74 -11.85 12.42
CA ASP A 176 33.91 -13.08 13.24
C ASP A 176 32.56 -13.84 13.38
N ARG A 177 31.45 -13.14 13.39
CA ARG A 177 30.12 -13.74 13.35
C ARG A 177 29.91 -14.55 12.07
N TYR A 178 30.22 -14.01 10.88
CA TYR A 178 30.08 -14.74 9.62
C TYR A 178 31.09 -15.87 9.48
N VAL A 179 32.31 -15.71 9.98
CA VAL A 179 33.29 -16.81 10.05
C VAL A 179 32.74 -17.95 10.91
N GLY A 180 32.14 -17.62 12.07
CA GLY A 180 31.48 -18.59 12.94
C GLY A 180 30.34 -19.32 12.22
N TYR A 181 29.45 -18.60 11.56
CA TYR A 181 28.34 -19.19 10.80
C TYR A 181 28.79 -20.16 9.69
N VAL A 182 29.82 -19.78 8.92
CA VAL A 182 30.37 -20.65 7.86
C VAL A 182 31.07 -21.89 8.41
N GLN A 183 31.58 -21.84 9.65
CA GLN A 183 32.25 -22.94 10.33
C GLN A 183 31.33 -23.83 11.15
N GLU A 184 30.01 -23.52 11.26
CA GLU A 184 29.06 -24.40 11.95
C GLU A 184 29.10 -25.83 11.40
N PRO A 185 28.94 -26.89 12.24
CA PRO A 185 29.02 -28.30 11.80
C PRO A 185 28.06 -28.63 10.66
N ASP A 186 26.87 -28.05 10.69
CA ASP A 186 25.81 -28.28 9.71
C ASP A 186 26.09 -27.61 8.32
N MET A 187 27.18 -26.89 8.19
CA MET A 187 27.56 -26.17 6.97
C MET A 187 28.68 -26.88 6.14
N ASP A 188 28.95 -28.18 6.41
CA ASP A 188 29.96 -28.94 5.68
C ASP A 188 29.68 -29.05 4.19
N ASP A 189 28.46 -29.36 3.78
CA ASP A 189 28.05 -29.42 2.38
C ASP A 189 28.17 -28.05 1.72
N TYR A 190 27.78 -27.01 2.44
CA TYR A 190 27.94 -25.63 1.95
C TYR A 190 29.41 -25.30 1.68
N ARG A 191 30.32 -25.63 2.62
CA ARG A 191 31.74 -25.39 2.45
C ARG A 191 32.31 -26.09 1.23
N MET A 192 31.87 -27.31 0.94
CA MET A 192 32.29 -28.04 -0.27
C MET A 192 31.79 -27.37 -1.55
N VAL A 193 30.48 -27.02 -1.60
CA VAL A 193 29.85 -26.41 -2.77
C VAL A 193 30.46 -25.04 -3.06
N ILE A 194 30.53 -24.14 -2.04
CA ILE A 194 31.06 -22.79 -2.22
C ILE A 194 32.54 -22.79 -2.60
N LYS A 195 33.34 -23.67 -2.02
CA LYS A 195 34.75 -23.77 -2.36
C LYS A 195 34.97 -24.18 -3.82
N LYS A 196 34.20 -25.17 -4.31
CA LYS A 196 34.26 -25.62 -5.71
C LYS A 196 33.84 -24.48 -6.67
N ALA A 197 32.74 -23.78 -6.36
CA ALA A 197 32.24 -22.66 -7.16
C ALA A 197 33.22 -21.48 -7.16
N MET A 198 33.81 -21.11 -6.01
CA MET A 198 34.83 -20.07 -5.94
C MET A 198 36.05 -20.36 -6.79
N LEU A 199 36.60 -21.60 -6.74
CA LEU A 199 37.78 -21.99 -7.54
C LEU A 199 37.52 -21.85 -9.04
N SER A 200 36.29 -22.15 -9.51
CA SER A 200 35.91 -21.99 -10.91
C SER A 200 35.86 -20.50 -11.30
N HIS A 201 35.20 -19.68 -10.48
CA HIS A 201 34.96 -18.26 -10.79
C HIS A 201 36.18 -17.36 -10.57
N LEU A 202 37.06 -17.67 -9.61
CA LEU A 202 38.30 -16.93 -9.38
C LEU A 202 39.26 -16.97 -10.56
N SER A 203 39.15 -17.98 -11.43
CA SER A 203 39.92 -18.14 -12.66
C SER A 203 39.41 -17.27 -13.81
N SER A 204 38.26 -16.56 -13.64
CA SER A 204 37.69 -15.70 -14.68
C SER A 204 38.51 -14.44 -14.88
N THR A 205 38.53 -13.97 -16.15
CA THR A 205 39.29 -12.78 -16.56
C THR A 205 38.70 -11.53 -15.89
N TYR A 206 39.54 -10.74 -15.21
CA TYR A 206 39.14 -9.52 -14.49
C TYR A 206 39.49 -8.24 -15.26
N LYS A 207 40.78 -7.91 -15.36
CA LYS A 207 41.30 -6.73 -16.10
C LYS A 207 42.68 -7.04 -16.70
N ASN A 208 42.92 -6.49 -17.90
CA ASN A 208 44.23 -6.61 -18.56
C ASN A 208 44.78 -8.05 -18.68
N GLY A 209 43.86 -9.03 -18.90
CA GLY A 209 44.26 -10.45 -19.03
C GLY A 209 44.57 -11.15 -17.69
N LYS A 210 44.47 -10.44 -16.54
CA LYS A 210 44.64 -11.04 -15.21
C LYS A 210 43.34 -11.62 -14.72
N THR A 211 43.37 -12.64 -13.86
CA THR A 211 42.22 -13.24 -13.23
C THR A 211 41.86 -12.49 -11.93
N ILE A 212 40.62 -12.72 -11.41
CA ILE A 212 40.22 -12.22 -10.08
C ILE A 212 41.18 -12.77 -9.02
N LYS A 213 41.62 -14.03 -9.16
CA LYS A 213 42.61 -14.66 -8.27
C LYS A 213 43.95 -13.94 -8.25
N ASP A 214 44.49 -13.62 -9.42
CA ASP A 214 45.79 -12.92 -9.52
C ASP A 214 45.75 -11.56 -8.83
N GLU A 215 44.67 -10.80 -9.02
CA GLU A 215 44.53 -9.47 -8.41
C GLU A 215 44.29 -9.56 -6.89
N LEU A 216 43.53 -10.56 -6.44
CA LEU A 216 43.29 -10.81 -5.02
C LEU A 216 44.62 -11.20 -4.33
N MET A 217 45.41 -12.08 -4.93
CA MET A 217 46.74 -12.50 -4.43
C MET A 217 47.71 -11.32 -4.38
N ARG A 218 47.71 -10.45 -5.40
CA ARG A 218 48.55 -9.25 -5.47
C ARG A 218 48.23 -8.26 -4.34
N LEU A 219 46.95 -7.92 -4.16
CA LEU A 219 46.52 -6.94 -3.16
C LEU A 219 46.59 -7.45 -1.71
N THR A 220 46.69 -8.74 -1.49
CA THR A 220 46.87 -9.34 -0.16
C THR A 220 48.32 -9.71 0.14
N SER A 221 49.31 -9.44 -0.78
CA SER A 221 50.72 -9.59 -0.50
C SER A 221 51.24 -8.43 0.36
N SER A 222 52.28 -8.70 1.16
CA SER A 222 52.88 -7.74 2.10
C SER A 222 53.62 -6.56 1.47
N GLU A 223 54.00 -6.67 0.18
CA GLU A 223 54.83 -5.66 -0.52
C GLU A 223 54.04 -4.44 -1.06
N GLU A 224 52.69 -4.52 -1.21
CA GLU A 224 51.87 -3.45 -1.85
C GLU A 224 50.88 -2.75 -0.91
N MET A 225 51.12 -2.69 0.38
CA MET A 225 50.16 -2.12 1.35
C MET A 225 49.79 -0.62 1.15
N GLU A 226 50.65 0.18 0.51
CA GLU A 226 50.47 1.64 0.38
C GLU A 226 49.53 2.09 -0.75
N ASN A 227 49.22 1.25 -1.76
CA ASN A 227 48.47 1.65 -2.96
C ASN A 227 47.05 1.03 -3.06
N ARG A 228 46.43 0.64 -1.95
CA ARG A 228 45.21 -0.18 -1.89
C ARG A 228 43.89 0.54 -2.17
N SER A 229 43.81 1.85 -2.17
CA SER A 229 42.51 2.53 -2.08
C SER A 229 41.57 2.33 -3.27
N ASN A 230 42.03 2.51 -4.49
CA ASN A 230 41.21 2.39 -5.70
C ASN A 230 41.15 0.96 -6.26
N ALA A 231 42.27 0.24 -6.30
CA ALA A 231 42.33 -1.14 -6.81
C ALA A 231 41.45 -2.08 -5.93
N GLY A 232 41.55 -1.96 -4.60
CA GLY A 232 40.69 -2.71 -3.67
C GLY A 232 39.20 -2.42 -3.83
N TYR A 233 38.82 -1.18 -4.13
CA TYR A 233 37.44 -0.82 -4.43
C TYR A 233 36.88 -1.61 -5.63
N TYR A 234 37.59 -1.62 -6.74
CA TYR A 234 37.17 -2.36 -7.95
C TYR A 234 37.17 -3.87 -7.75
N LEU A 235 38.14 -4.41 -6.97
CA LEU A 235 38.18 -5.83 -6.67
C LEU A 235 36.98 -6.26 -5.77
N ILE A 236 36.57 -5.44 -4.79
CA ILE A 236 35.39 -5.73 -3.99
C ILE A 236 34.14 -5.82 -4.88
N ILE A 237 33.96 -4.90 -5.84
CA ILE A 237 32.87 -4.97 -6.80
C ILE A 237 32.92 -6.27 -7.62
N ALA A 238 34.10 -6.66 -8.08
CA ALA A 238 34.26 -7.92 -8.83
C ALA A 238 33.94 -9.16 -7.99
N LEU A 239 34.37 -9.18 -6.72
CA LEU A 239 34.04 -10.26 -5.78
C LEU A 239 32.55 -10.34 -5.51
N ARG A 240 31.92 -9.21 -5.32
CA ARG A 240 30.44 -9.14 -5.13
C ARG A 240 29.71 -9.72 -6.35
N LYS A 241 30.13 -9.34 -7.57
CA LYS A 241 29.57 -9.92 -8.81
C LYS A 241 29.83 -11.42 -8.91
N MET A 242 31.04 -11.86 -8.58
CA MET A 242 31.38 -13.27 -8.55
C MET A 242 30.47 -14.07 -7.61
N PHE A 243 30.29 -13.61 -6.37
CA PHE A 243 29.41 -14.27 -5.41
C PHE A 243 27.93 -14.21 -5.79
N ALA A 244 27.48 -13.17 -6.49
CA ALA A 244 26.15 -13.13 -7.07
C ALA A 244 25.95 -14.20 -8.16
N ASN A 245 26.92 -14.39 -9.04
CA ASN A 245 26.89 -15.48 -10.04
C ASN A 245 26.83 -16.85 -9.36
N ILE A 246 27.67 -17.06 -8.33
CA ILE A 246 27.64 -18.30 -7.54
C ILE A 246 26.27 -18.50 -6.90
N SER A 247 25.65 -17.44 -6.34
CA SER A 247 24.31 -17.52 -5.77
C SER A 247 23.30 -18.01 -6.81
N LEU A 248 23.31 -17.44 -8.01
CA LEU A 248 22.41 -17.85 -9.10
C LEU A 248 22.66 -19.29 -9.58
N GLU A 249 23.90 -19.80 -9.48
CA GLU A 249 24.21 -21.19 -9.81
C GLU A 249 23.73 -22.19 -8.74
N VAL A 250 23.76 -21.77 -7.48
CA VAL A 250 23.30 -22.60 -6.35
C VAL A 250 21.79 -22.60 -6.27
N LEU A 251 21.13 -21.46 -6.56
CA LEU A 251 19.68 -21.37 -6.60
C LEU A 251 19.11 -22.15 -7.79
N LYS A 252 18.32 -23.18 -7.49
CA LYS A 252 17.60 -24.00 -8.48
C LYS A 252 16.11 -23.88 -8.18
N PRO A 253 15.43 -22.83 -8.63
CA PRO A 253 14.00 -22.67 -8.38
C PRO A 253 13.19 -23.62 -9.26
N ASP A 254 12.19 -24.27 -8.67
CA ASP A 254 11.16 -25.01 -9.39
C ASP A 254 10.16 -24.05 -10.01
N LEU A 255 9.80 -22.97 -9.28
CA LEU A 255 8.88 -21.94 -9.72
C LEU A 255 9.47 -20.54 -9.49
N VAL A 256 9.46 -19.71 -10.53
CA VAL A 256 9.75 -18.28 -10.44
C VAL A 256 8.47 -17.51 -10.68
N ILE A 257 8.07 -16.68 -9.71
CA ILE A 257 6.93 -15.77 -9.80
C ILE A 257 7.46 -14.35 -9.95
N MET A 258 7.09 -13.64 -10.99
CA MET A 258 7.48 -12.24 -11.20
C MET A 258 6.24 -11.33 -11.13
N ASP A 259 6.14 -10.57 -10.04
CA ASP A 259 5.01 -9.67 -9.81
C ASP A 259 5.32 -8.25 -10.32
N GLU A 260 4.37 -7.66 -11.05
CA GLU A 260 4.51 -6.38 -11.77
C GLU A 260 5.77 -6.40 -12.69
N PHE A 261 5.92 -7.50 -13.44
CA PHE A 261 7.13 -7.79 -14.22
C PHE A 261 7.47 -6.73 -15.29
N GLN A 262 6.50 -5.93 -15.74
CA GLN A 262 6.74 -4.82 -16.68
C GLN A 262 7.77 -3.81 -16.16
N LYS A 263 7.99 -3.76 -14.86
CA LYS A 263 9.05 -2.96 -14.24
C LYS A 263 10.45 -3.58 -14.41
N PHE A 264 10.48 -4.83 -14.82
CA PHE A 264 11.69 -5.62 -15.11
C PHE A 264 11.72 -6.00 -16.58
N SER A 265 11.16 -5.20 -17.48
CA SER A 265 11.12 -5.50 -18.91
C SER A 265 12.53 -5.72 -19.51
N SER A 266 13.56 -5.12 -18.91
CA SER A 266 14.96 -5.42 -19.22
C SER A 266 15.35 -6.88 -18.99
N LEU A 267 14.71 -7.58 -18.05
CA LEU A 267 14.93 -9.01 -17.81
C LEU A 267 14.38 -9.90 -18.93
N ILE A 268 13.35 -9.42 -19.64
CA ILE A 268 12.68 -10.15 -20.72
C ILE A 268 13.30 -9.85 -22.08
N THR A 269 14.04 -8.73 -22.21
CA THR A 269 14.73 -8.38 -23.44
C THR A 269 15.92 -9.31 -23.66
N THR A 270 15.71 -10.40 -24.36
CA THR A 270 16.69 -11.39 -24.77
C THR A 270 17.62 -10.90 -25.89
N GLU A 271 18.05 -9.66 -25.90
CA GLU A 271 19.28 -9.31 -26.57
C GLU A 271 20.45 -9.79 -25.69
N LEU A 272 20.65 -11.11 -25.69
CA LEU A 272 21.74 -11.84 -25.04
C LEU A 272 23.12 -11.37 -25.53
N ASN A 273 23.16 -10.47 -26.50
CA ASN A 273 24.36 -9.94 -27.14
C ASN A 273 24.70 -8.49 -26.73
N SER A 274 23.97 -7.85 -25.84
CA SER A 274 24.40 -6.54 -25.36
C SER A 274 25.60 -6.70 -24.42
N SER A 275 26.71 -6.07 -24.78
CA SER A 275 28.01 -6.04 -24.04
C SER A 275 27.94 -5.38 -22.66
N LYS A 276 26.76 -5.02 -22.17
CA LYS A 276 26.54 -4.44 -20.84
C LYS A 276 26.05 -5.52 -19.88
N ASP A 277 26.95 -6.09 -19.10
CA ASP A 277 26.62 -6.95 -17.96
C ASP A 277 26.00 -6.11 -16.83
N THR A 278 24.70 -5.87 -16.93
CA THR A 278 23.91 -5.37 -15.82
C THR A 278 23.50 -6.53 -14.91
N GLU A 279 23.28 -6.25 -13.65
CA GLU A 279 22.86 -7.26 -12.65
C GLU A 279 21.56 -7.93 -13.04
N GLU A 280 20.64 -7.14 -13.61
CA GLU A 280 19.35 -7.59 -14.13
C GLU A 280 19.55 -8.63 -15.24
N ASN A 281 20.47 -8.40 -16.19
CA ASN A 281 20.77 -9.35 -17.26
C ASN A 281 21.38 -10.68 -16.75
N MET A 282 22.14 -10.65 -15.64
CA MET A 282 22.68 -11.88 -15.02
C MET A 282 21.56 -12.76 -14.44
N VAL A 283 20.62 -12.12 -13.73
CA VAL A 283 19.44 -12.81 -13.15
C VAL A 283 18.56 -13.40 -14.26
N ALA A 284 18.29 -12.59 -15.30
CA ALA A 284 17.49 -13.02 -16.45
C ALA A 284 18.09 -14.25 -17.16
N ARG A 285 19.38 -14.18 -17.50
CA ARG A 285 20.09 -15.29 -18.16
C ARG A 285 19.97 -16.58 -17.35
N LYS A 286 20.11 -16.52 -16.03
CA LYS A 286 20.12 -17.73 -15.21
C LYS A 286 18.73 -18.35 -15.05
N PHE A 287 17.71 -17.56 -14.70
CA PHE A 287 16.37 -18.09 -14.49
C PHE A 287 15.66 -18.45 -15.80
N PHE A 288 15.91 -17.72 -16.88
CA PHE A 288 15.19 -17.92 -18.14
C PHE A 288 15.86 -18.91 -19.09
N THR A 289 17.14 -19.23 -18.93
CA THR A 289 17.81 -20.26 -19.73
C THR A 289 17.61 -21.67 -19.18
N ASN A 290 17.20 -21.82 -17.93
CA ASN A 290 16.90 -23.13 -17.36
C ASN A 290 15.55 -23.64 -17.92
N ARG A 291 15.55 -24.78 -18.61
CA ARG A 291 14.38 -25.40 -19.23
C ARG A 291 13.45 -26.10 -18.23
N ASP A 292 13.93 -26.36 -17.03
CA ASP A 292 13.17 -27.13 -16.03
C ASP A 292 12.36 -26.24 -15.09
N THR A 293 12.66 -24.94 -15.02
CA THR A 293 11.98 -23.97 -14.16
C THR A 293 10.67 -23.48 -14.76
N PHE A 294 9.60 -23.54 -14.00
CA PHE A 294 8.34 -22.87 -14.35
C PHE A 294 8.39 -21.39 -14.07
N ILE A 295 7.83 -20.55 -14.95
CA ILE A 295 7.81 -19.10 -14.81
C ILE A 295 6.37 -18.59 -14.90
N LEU A 296 5.93 -17.95 -13.80
CA LEU A 296 4.62 -17.29 -13.69
C LEU A 296 4.82 -15.78 -13.68
N LEU A 297 4.40 -15.10 -14.74
CA LEU A 297 4.39 -13.65 -14.81
C LEU A 297 3.04 -13.12 -14.31
N LEU A 298 3.06 -12.10 -13.46
CA LEU A 298 1.87 -11.42 -12.95
C LEU A 298 1.94 -9.94 -13.33
N SER A 299 0.93 -9.43 -14.00
CA SER A 299 0.80 -8.00 -14.29
C SER A 299 -0.61 -7.65 -14.75
N ALA A 300 -1.18 -6.57 -14.25
CA ALA A 300 -2.41 -6.02 -14.84
C ALA A 300 -2.14 -5.35 -16.20
N THR A 301 -0.90 -4.98 -16.47
CA THR A 301 -0.47 -4.17 -17.60
C THR A 301 0.87 -4.69 -18.12
N PRO A 302 0.82 -5.84 -18.82
CA PRO A 302 2.00 -6.65 -19.11
C PRO A 302 2.99 -6.03 -20.12
N TYR A 303 2.59 -5.01 -20.84
CA TYR A 303 3.42 -4.24 -21.78
C TYR A 303 2.94 -2.79 -21.77
N LYS A 304 3.68 -1.86 -22.39
CA LYS A 304 3.26 -0.46 -22.54
C LYS A 304 2.02 -0.44 -23.46
N PRO A 305 0.81 -0.15 -22.94
CA PRO A 305 -0.42 -0.34 -23.71
C PRO A 305 -0.63 0.73 -24.77
N TYR A 306 0.16 1.81 -24.74
CA TYR A 306 -0.07 2.98 -25.57
C TYR A 306 1.20 3.81 -25.75
N THR A 307 1.47 4.22 -26.99
CA THR A 307 2.53 5.19 -27.34
C THR A 307 1.85 6.44 -27.93
N THR A 308 2.13 7.60 -27.36
CA THR A 308 1.55 8.87 -27.84
C THR A 308 2.16 9.29 -29.16
N ILE A 309 1.44 10.11 -29.96
CA ILE A 309 1.98 10.69 -31.21
C ILE A 309 3.24 11.52 -30.92
N GLU A 310 3.27 12.23 -29.79
CA GLU A 310 4.44 13.01 -29.38
C GLU A 310 5.65 12.09 -29.12
N GLU A 311 5.45 10.97 -28.39
CA GLU A 311 6.52 9.97 -28.16
C GLU A 311 7.00 9.31 -29.45
N LEU A 312 6.08 8.99 -30.40
CA LEU A 312 6.41 8.47 -31.72
C LEU A 312 7.27 9.46 -32.53
N ASN A 313 6.94 10.75 -32.45
CA ASN A 313 7.67 11.79 -33.16
C ASN A 313 9.07 12.03 -32.56
N GLU A 314 9.24 11.90 -31.26
CA GLU A 314 10.52 12.07 -30.57
C GLU A 314 11.45 10.87 -30.78
N ASN A 315 10.94 9.65 -30.64
CA ASN A 315 11.75 8.42 -30.62
C ASN A 315 11.79 7.67 -31.95
N LYS A 316 10.97 8.02 -32.94
CA LYS A 316 10.81 7.37 -34.26
C LYS A 316 10.44 5.88 -34.24
N ASP A 317 10.19 5.30 -33.06
CA ASP A 317 9.93 3.89 -32.84
C ASP A 317 8.64 3.68 -32.05
N ASP A 318 7.80 2.72 -32.45
CA ASP A 318 6.63 2.28 -31.69
C ASP A 318 7.09 1.28 -30.61
N GLU A 319 7.46 1.80 -29.42
CA GLU A 319 7.94 0.99 -28.32
C GLU A 319 6.89 0.00 -27.82
N GLN A 320 5.59 0.37 -27.83
CA GLN A 320 4.51 -0.47 -27.40
C GLN A 320 4.39 -1.75 -28.26
N TYR A 321 4.43 -1.61 -29.59
CA TYR A 321 4.37 -2.74 -30.52
C TYR A 321 5.58 -3.67 -30.35
N LYS A 322 6.76 -3.10 -30.19
CA LYS A 322 7.99 -3.86 -29.94
C LYS A 322 7.94 -4.62 -28.61
N ASP A 323 7.48 -3.99 -27.54
CA ASP A 323 7.37 -4.61 -26.22
C ASP A 323 6.35 -5.76 -26.21
N PHE A 324 5.22 -5.59 -26.89
CA PHE A 324 4.23 -6.64 -27.03
C PHE A 324 4.79 -7.88 -27.74
N HIS A 325 5.46 -7.70 -28.87
CA HIS A 325 6.07 -8.82 -29.60
C HIS A 325 7.24 -9.47 -28.82
N ARG A 326 8.05 -8.68 -28.12
CA ARG A 326 9.09 -9.22 -27.23
C ARG A 326 8.50 -10.10 -26.15
N LEU A 327 7.42 -9.65 -25.52
CA LEU A 327 6.70 -10.43 -24.51
C LEU A 327 6.17 -11.75 -25.08
N LEU A 328 5.51 -11.74 -26.23
CA LEU A 328 5.00 -12.96 -26.86
C LEU A 328 6.14 -13.93 -27.22
N ASN A 329 7.20 -13.44 -27.84
CA ASN A 329 8.38 -14.25 -28.15
C ASN A 329 8.98 -14.87 -26.89
N PHE A 330 9.05 -14.12 -25.78
CA PHE A 330 9.53 -14.62 -24.49
C PHE A 330 8.61 -15.71 -23.95
N LEU A 331 7.28 -15.54 -24.00
CA LEU A 331 6.33 -16.54 -23.52
C LEU A 331 6.39 -17.86 -24.32
N TYR A 332 6.56 -17.76 -25.62
CA TYR A 332 6.63 -18.94 -26.51
C TYR A 332 8.02 -19.54 -26.65
N GLU A 333 9.05 -18.90 -26.10
CA GLU A 333 10.43 -19.42 -26.16
C GLU A 333 10.50 -20.77 -25.45
N ASN A 334 11.02 -21.79 -26.12
CA ASN A 334 11.07 -23.19 -25.66
C ASN A 334 9.70 -23.92 -25.62
N SER A 335 8.66 -23.40 -26.26
CA SER A 335 7.39 -24.12 -26.44
C SER A 335 7.47 -25.02 -27.66
N GLU A 336 7.07 -26.28 -27.54
CA GLU A 336 7.03 -27.23 -28.69
C GLU A 336 5.95 -26.86 -29.71
N ALA A 337 4.96 -26.06 -29.30
CA ALA A 337 3.80 -25.67 -30.10
C ALA A 337 3.86 -24.17 -30.49
N ALA A 338 5.05 -23.58 -30.65
CA ALA A 338 5.14 -22.17 -30.96
C ALA A 338 4.54 -21.86 -32.35
N PRO A 339 3.42 -21.13 -32.44
CA PRO A 339 2.82 -20.72 -33.71
C PRO A 339 3.70 -19.68 -34.40
N ASP A 340 3.48 -19.44 -35.69
CA ASP A 340 4.07 -18.28 -36.35
C ASP A 340 3.35 -16.99 -35.91
N ILE A 341 3.77 -16.52 -34.69
CA ILE A 341 3.22 -15.35 -34.00
C ILE A 341 3.13 -14.15 -34.95
N LYS A 342 4.18 -13.95 -35.74
CA LYS A 342 4.28 -12.79 -36.62
C LYS A 342 3.26 -12.83 -37.75
N ILE A 343 3.04 -14.00 -38.36
CA ILE A 343 2.06 -14.17 -39.46
C ILE A 343 0.63 -14.00 -38.92
N ILE A 344 0.30 -14.67 -37.80
CA ILE A 344 -1.04 -14.59 -37.22
C ILE A 344 -1.37 -13.13 -36.84
N TRP A 345 -0.43 -12.47 -36.18
CA TRP A 345 -0.62 -11.08 -35.75
C TRP A 345 -0.69 -10.10 -36.91
N GLN A 346 0.15 -10.26 -37.95
CA GLN A 346 0.11 -9.42 -39.14
C GLN A 346 -1.21 -9.59 -39.93
N ASN A 347 -1.73 -10.80 -40.04
CA ASN A 347 -3.00 -11.05 -40.69
C ASN A 347 -4.16 -10.32 -39.99
N TYR A 348 -4.18 -10.32 -38.64
CA TYR A 348 -5.17 -9.57 -37.86
C TYR A 348 -4.95 -8.06 -37.98
N SER A 349 -3.71 -7.58 -37.75
CA SER A 349 -3.36 -6.16 -37.78
C SER A 349 -3.63 -5.50 -39.12
N SER A 350 -3.40 -6.20 -40.24
CA SER A 350 -3.66 -5.67 -41.59
C SER A 350 -5.14 -5.59 -41.92
N ALA A 351 -5.98 -6.42 -41.30
CA ALA A 351 -7.42 -6.43 -41.56
C ALA A 351 -8.17 -5.35 -40.76
N LEU A 352 -7.72 -5.05 -39.56
CA LEU A 352 -8.42 -4.16 -38.63
C LEU A 352 -8.63 -2.71 -39.15
N PRO A 353 -7.67 -2.03 -39.81
CA PRO A 353 -7.86 -0.69 -40.37
C PRO A 353 -8.88 -0.63 -41.52
N HIS A 354 -9.13 -1.77 -42.18
CA HIS A 354 -10.03 -1.89 -43.32
C HIS A 354 -11.47 -2.26 -42.90
N LEU A 355 -11.80 -2.12 -41.65
CA LEU A 355 -13.13 -2.35 -41.10
C LEU A 355 -14.15 -1.43 -41.82
N GLY A 356 -15.14 -2.03 -42.45
CA GLY A 356 -16.10 -1.34 -43.31
C GLY A 356 -15.92 -1.61 -44.82
N ASN A 357 -14.72 -2.06 -45.24
CA ASN A 357 -14.46 -2.48 -46.63
C ASN A 357 -14.16 -3.98 -46.75
N THR A 358 -13.89 -4.64 -45.61
CA THR A 358 -13.64 -6.10 -45.54
C THR A 358 -14.87 -6.80 -44.98
N ASP A 359 -15.09 -8.05 -45.35
CA ASP A 359 -16.13 -8.88 -44.76
C ASP A 359 -15.86 -8.99 -43.25
N PHE A 360 -16.78 -8.53 -42.42
CA PHE A 360 -16.68 -8.57 -40.96
C PHE A 360 -16.43 -9.98 -40.44
N GLY A 361 -17.03 -11.01 -41.10
CA GLY A 361 -16.81 -12.42 -40.78
C GLY A 361 -15.35 -12.86 -40.94
N GLU A 362 -14.64 -12.39 -41.97
CA GLU A 362 -13.20 -12.68 -42.15
C GLU A 362 -12.34 -12.02 -41.06
N LEU A 363 -12.68 -10.79 -40.65
CA LEU A 363 -11.99 -10.12 -39.58
C LEU A 363 -12.18 -10.88 -38.26
N VAL A 364 -13.39 -11.35 -37.93
CA VAL A 364 -13.68 -12.14 -36.74
C VAL A 364 -12.87 -13.43 -36.70
N LEU A 365 -12.71 -14.15 -37.84
CA LEU A 365 -11.87 -15.35 -37.92
C LEU A 365 -10.39 -15.05 -37.65
N LYS A 366 -9.86 -13.94 -38.20
CA LYS A 366 -8.49 -13.52 -37.93
C LYS A 366 -8.28 -13.05 -36.46
N HIS A 367 -9.28 -12.40 -35.90
CA HIS A 367 -9.31 -12.03 -34.48
C HIS A 367 -9.29 -13.27 -33.59
N GLN A 368 -10.10 -14.29 -33.91
CA GLN A 368 -10.17 -15.51 -33.13
C GLN A 368 -8.85 -16.30 -33.15
N ALA A 369 -8.17 -16.37 -34.30
CA ALA A 369 -6.85 -16.98 -34.38
C ALA A 369 -5.81 -16.24 -33.51
N ALA A 370 -5.85 -14.90 -33.48
CA ALA A 370 -4.99 -14.09 -32.61
C ALA A 370 -5.37 -14.27 -31.12
N GLU A 371 -6.65 -14.36 -30.82
CA GLU A 371 -7.17 -14.59 -29.47
C GLU A 371 -6.75 -15.96 -28.93
N ASP A 372 -6.87 -17.02 -29.72
CA ASP A 372 -6.46 -18.37 -29.30
C ASP A 372 -4.94 -18.46 -29.07
N MET A 373 -4.16 -17.81 -29.93
CA MET A 373 -2.72 -17.70 -29.76
C MET A 373 -2.39 -17.00 -28.42
N LEU A 374 -3.03 -15.89 -28.10
CA LEU A 374 -2.80 -15.20 -26.82
C LEU A 374 -3.24 -16.06 -25.63
N TYR A 375 -4.41 -16.70 -25.72
CA TYR A 375 -4.98 -17.50 -24.65
C TYR A 375 -4.08 -18.69 -24.27
N HIS A 376 -3.35 -19.26 -25.23
CA HIS A 376 -2.44 -20.39 -24.95
C HIS A 376 -1.36 -20.06 -23.89
N VAL A 377 -0.88 -18.82 -23.86
CA VAL A 377 0.21 -18.37 -22.97
C VAL A 377 -0.22 -17.32 -21.94
N MET A 378 -1.47 -16.86 -22.01
CA MET A 378 -1.95 -15.74 -21.19
C MET A 378 -3.39 -15.97 -20.74
N GLY A 379 -3.65 -15.80 -19.45
CA GLY A 379 -5.00 -15.64 -18.89
C GLY A 379 -5.25 -14.20 -18.48
N ARG A 380 -6.42 -13.64 -18.80
CA ARG A 380 -6.84 -12.30 -18.42
C ARG A 380 -8.31 -12.23 -18.08
N THR A 381 -8.60 -11.99 -16.84
CA THR A 381 -9.97 -11.73 -16.35
C THR A 381 -10.13 -10.23 -16.10
N GLU A 382 -11.26 -9.68 -16.54
CA GLU A 382 -11.59 -8.25 -16.41
C GLU A 382 -12.95 -8.09 -15.76
N ARG A 383 -13.12 -7.00 -15.00
CA ARG A 383 -14.41 -6.62 -14.44
C ARG A 383 -15.33 -6.15 -15.56
N GLN A 384 -16.58 -6.57 -15.49
CA GLN A 384 -17.61 -5.97 -16.31
C GLN A 384 -17.82 -4.51 -15.86
N ASN A 385 -18.08 -3.60 -16.80
CA ASN A 385 -18.34 -2.20 -16.46
C ASN A 385 -19.70 -2.08 -15.75
N THR A 386 -19.67 -1.91 -14.44
CA THR A 386 -20.84 -2.03 -13.56
C THR A 386 -21.37 -0.70 -13.05
N GLY A 387 -20.78 0.41 -13.49
CA GLY A 387 -21.20 1.75 -13.07
C GLY A 387 -20.91 2.11 -11.61
N ILE A 388 -20.21 1.28 -10.83
CA ILE A 388 -19.87 1.58 -9.41
C ILE A 388 -18.91 2.78 -9.26
N ILE A 389 -18.18 3.14 -10.32
CA ILE A 389 -17.30 4.31 -10.35
C ILE A 389 -18.07 5.47 -10.96
N LYS A 390 -18.25 6.51 -10.17
CA LYS A 390 -18.86 7.77 -10.59
C LYS A 390 -17.78 8.83 -10.83
N GLU A 391 -17.80 9.42 -12.02
CA GLU A 391 -16.95 10.54 -12.35
C GLU A 391 -17.51 11.83 -11.74
N VAL A 392 -16.63 12.60 -11.09
CA VAL A 392 -16.95 13.89 -10.48
C VAL A 392 -15.94 14.93 -10.96
N MET A 393 -16.40 15.84 -11.80
CA MET A 393 -15.59 16.95 -12.32
C MET A 393 -16.15 18.27 -11.74
N PRO A 394 -15.70 18.67 -10.55
CA PRO A 394 -16.22 19.85 -9.90
C PRO A 394 -15.75 21.13 -10.62
N ASP A 395 -16.62 22.12 -10.72
CA ASP A 395 -16.21 23.49 -11.06
C ASP A 395 -15.57 24.14 -9.82
N ILE A 396 -14.25 24.27 -9.85
CA ILE A 396 -13.47 24.88 -8.78
C ILE A 396 -13.16 26.37 -9.03
N SER A 397 -13.83 27.02 -9.97
CA SER A 397 -13.60 28.44 -10.28
C SER A 397 -13.88 29.34 -9.08
N HIS A 398 -14.86 29.01 -8.25
CA HIS A 398 -15.19 29.72 -7.02
C HIS A 398 -14.11 29.57 -5.92
N CYS A 399 -13.23 28.57 -6.02
CA CYS A 399 -12.11 28.32 -5.10
C CYS A 399 -10.85 29.13 -5.47
N LEU A 400 -10.84 29.77 -6.66
CA LEU A 400 -9.73 30.59 -7.11
C LEU A 400 -9.64 31.87 -6.28
N THR A 401 -8.45 32.23 -5.82
CA THR A 401 -8.21 33.38 -4.98
C THR A 401 -7.22 34.36 -5.61
N GLU A 402 -7.16 35.58 -5.12
CA GLU A 402 -6.10 36.53 -5.47
C GLU A 402 -4.71 35.93 -5.18
N GLY A 403 -4.62 35.08 -4.14
CA GLY A 403 -3.40 34.39 -3.77
C GLY A 403 -2.84 33.47 -4.85
N ASP A 404 -3.70 32.83 -5.64
CA ASP A 404 -3.30 31.98 -6.78
C ASP A 404 -2.59 32.81 -7.85
N ILE A 405 -3.17 33.97 -8.22
CA ILE A 405 -2.60 34.87 -9.22
C ILE A 405 -1.28 35.46 -8.71
N ARG A 406 -1.28 35.95 -7.47
CA ARG A 406 -0.05 36.51 -6.84
C ARG A 406 1.05 35.48 -6.75
N SER A 407 0.73 34.23 -6.41
CA SER A 407 1.67 33.11 -6.36
C SER A 407 2.33 32.88 -7.74
N TYR A 408 1.54 32.93 -8.82
CA TYR A 408 2.07 32.84 -10.18
C TYR A 408 3.01 33.98 -10.52
N ILE A 409 2.61 35.23 -10.27
CA ILE A 409 3.43 36.41 -10.54
C ILE A 409 4.73 36.40 -9.75
N GLN A 410 4.66 36.05 -8.44
CA GLN A 410 5.85 35.94 -7.59
C GLN A 410 6.81 34.83 -8.06
N MET A 411 6.28 33.68 -8.47
CA MET A 411 7.08 32.58 -8.99
C MET A 411 7.76 32.96 -10.31
N GLN A 412 7.04 33.63 -11.22
CA GLN A 412 7.61 34.15 -12.47
C GLN A 412 8.76 35.12 -12.21
N HIS A 413 8.55 36.14 -11.36
CA HIS A 413 9.58 37.10 -11.00
C HIS A 413 10.79 36.45 -10.35
N LEU A 414 10.57 35.40 -9.53
CA LEU A 414 11.64 34.66 -8.88
C LEU A 414 12.48 33.87 -9.88
N ILE A 415 11.85 33.21 -10.84
CA ILE A 415 12.50 32.47 -11.92
C ILE A 415 13.30 33.43 -12.81
N ASP A 416 12.73 34.55 -13.21
CA ASP A 416 13.39 35.55 -14.04
C ASP A 416 14.60 36.19 -13.31
N HIS A 417 14.46 36.39 -11.99
CA HIS A 417 15.55 36.84 -11.16
C HIS A 417 16.71 35.82 -11.12
N CYS A 418 16.39 34.51 -10.92
CA CYS A 418 17.40 33.44 -10.95
C CYS A 418 18.10 33.37 -12.31
N ARG A 419 17.38 33.55 -13.41
CA ARG A 419 17.94 33.59 -14.78
C ARG A 419 18.91 34.75 -14.96
N SER A 420 18.60 35.93 -14.40
CA SER A 420 19.48 37.11 -14.49
C SER A 420 20.82 36.93 -13.78
N TYR A 421 20.93 35.94 -12.86
CA TYR A 421 22.19 35.51 -12.21
C TYR A 421 22.87 34.33 -12.90
N GLY A 422 22.52 34.01 -14.14
CA GLY A 422 23.19 32.99 -14.94
C GLY A 422 22.75 31.55 -14.62
N GLN A 423 21.65 31.38 -13.93
CA GLN A 423 21.09 30.08 -13.59
C GLN A 423 20.11 29.62 -14.69
N SER A 424 20.28 28.42 -15.23
CA SER A 424 19.42 27.86 -16.28
C SER A 424 18.17 27.21 -15.66
N VAL A 425 17.13 27.99 -15.39
CA VAL A 425 15.83 27.49 -14.91
C VAL A 425 14.88 27.36 -16.11
N PHE A 426 14.53 26.14 -16.48
CA PHE A 426 13.71 25.84 -17.67
C PHE A 426 12.25 25.50 -17.39
N THR A 427 11.70 25.80 -16.22
CA THR A 427 10.38 25.35 -15.80
C THR A 427 9.33 26.46 -15.92
N ALA A 428 8.12 26.09 -16.36
CA ALA A 428 6.99 27.00 -16.40
C ALA A 428 6.42 27.27 -14.99
N PRO A 429 6.22 28.54 -14.58
CA PRO A 429 5.68 28.88 -13.25
C PRO A 429 4.31 28.29 -12.99
N THR A 430 3.49 28.12 -14.04
CA THR A 430 2.14 27.56 -13.97
C THR A 430 2.10 26.17 -13.35
N ASP A 431 3.08 25.32 -13.65
CA ASP A 431 3.08 23.93 -13.16
C ASP A 431 3.28 23.87 -11.64
N TYR A 432 4.12 24.74 -11.10
CA TYR A 432 4.30 24.85 -9.65
C TYR A 432 3.06 25.41 -8.96
N THR A 433 2.47 26.48 -9.51
CA THR A 433 1.33 27.18 -8.93
C THR A 433 0.08 26.31 -8.91
N LYS A 434 -0.21 25.62 -10.02
CA LYS A 434 -1.33 24.66 -10.09
C LYS A 434 -1.14 23.48 -9.15
N SER A 435 0.12 23.08 -8.91
CA SER A 435 0.41 21.87 -8.15
C SER A 435 0.39 22.08 -6.64
N ALA A 436 0.83 23.20 -6.11
CA ALA A 436 0.90 23.39 -4.66
C ALA A 436 0.70 24.83 -4.19
N ALA A 437 0.13 24.97 -3.00
CA ALA A 437 0.17 26.20 -2.23
C ALA A 437 1.54 26.34 -1.55
N PHE A 438 2.05 27.56 -1.39
CA PHE A 438 3.32 27.85 -0.69
C PHE A 438 4.48 26.94 -1.13
N GLN A 439 4.70 26.83 -2.44
CA GLN A 439 5.50 25.81 -3.11
C GLN A 439 6.91 25.67 -2.50
N LEU A 440 7.62 26.78 -2.23
CA LEU A 440 8.99 26.76 -1.72
C LEU A 440 9.09 26.16 -0.29
N SER A 441 8.00 26.23 0.48
CA SER A 441 7.96 25.61 1.80
C SER A 441 8.01 24.08 1.74
N PHE A 442 7.45 23.49 0.68
CA PHE A 442 7.28 22.03 0.55
C PHE A 442 8.24 21.38 -0.45
N MET A 443 8.97 22.16 -1.25
CA MET A 443 9.99 21.64 -2.14
C MET A 443 11.17 21.05 -1.34
N GLU A 444 11.48 19.78 -1.60
CA GLU A 444 12.69 19.10 -1.13
C GLU A 444 13.39 18.48 -2.33
N ASN A 445 14.71 18.62 -2.43
CA ASN A 445 15.53 18.10 -3.54
C ASN A 445 15.10 18.59 -4.94
N TYR A 446 14.51 19.78 -5.01
CA TYR A 446 14.21 20.45 -6.28
C TYR A 446 15.35 21.38 -6.67
N LYS A 447 15.86 21.23 -7.89
CA LYS A 447 16.93 22.10 -8.43
C LYS A 447 16.58 23.59 -8.32
N LEU A 448 15.32 23.95 -8.60
CA LEU A 448 14.85 25.32 -8.45
C LEU A 448 15.09 25.88 -7.03
N LYS A 449 14.80 25.09 -5.99
CA LYS A 449 15.04 25.51 -4.59
C LYS A 449 16.52 25.68 -4.31
N GLU A 450 17.36 24.77 -4.78
CA GLU A 450 18.82 24.85 -4.62
C GLU A 450 19.38 26.08 -5.30
N GLU A 451 18.94 26.39 -6.52
CA GLU A 451 19.33 27.58 -7.28
C GLU A 451 18.90 28.87 -6.58
N ILE A 452 17.66 28.92 -6.06
CA ILE A 452 17.17 30.06 -5.27
C ILE A 452 18.01 30.24 -3.99
N GLN A 453 18.31 29.17 -3.28
CA GLN A 453 19.14 29.21 -2.08
C GLN A 453 20.57 29.68 -2.37
N ASN A 454 21.15 29.24 -3.45
CA ASN A 454 22.47 29.65 -3.89
C ASN A 454 22.49 31.14 -4.30
N GLY A 455 21.48 31.61 -5.03
CA GLY A 455 21.30 33.00 -5.37
C GLY A 455 21.19 33.91 -4.14
N TRP A 456 20.45 33.48 -3.12
CA TRP A 456 20.30 34.21 -1.85
C TRP A 456 21.59 34.25 -1.02
N LYS A 457 22.39 33.17 -1.00
CA LYS A 457 23.72 33.15 -0.38
C LYS A 457 24.73 34.06 -1.09
N ALA A 458 24.62 34.20 -2.39
CA ALA A 458 25.49 35.06 -3.19
C ALA A 458 25.20 36.59 -3.09
N GLY A 459 24.27 36.98 -2.19
CA GLY A 459 23.96 38.37 -1.90
C GLY A 459 22.79 38.97 -2.68
N ALA A 460 22.07 38.18 -3.45
CA ALA A 460 20.77 38.54 -4.01
C ALA A 460 19.78 38.70 -2.86
N LYS A 461 19.87 39.81 -2.13
CA LYS A 461 18.91 40.14 -1.07
C LYS A 461 17.48 40.04 -1.63
N ARG A 462 16.56 39.51 -0.83
CA ARG A 462 15.11 39.38 -1.03
C ARG A 462 14.48 40.66 -1.65
N LYS A 463 14.77 40.97 -2.90
CA LYS A 463 14.10 42.03 -3.63
C LYS A 463 12.71 41.64 -4.12
N SER A 464 12.43 40.31 -4.21
CA SER A 464 11.13 39.78 -4.64
C SER A 464 10.26 39.46 -3.44
N LYS A 465 9.00 39.91 -3.46
CA LYS A 465 7.98 39.43 -2.52
C LYS A 465 7.79 37.93 -2.73
N VAL A 466 7.85 37.14 -1.67
CA VAL A 466 7.69 35.67 -1.68
C VAL A 466 6.65 35.18 -0.65
N ASP A 467 5.82 36.10 -0.20
CA ASP A 467 4.77 35.87 0.81
C ASP A 467 3.70 34.88 0.37
N CYS A 468 3.46 34.73 -0.93
CA CYS A 468 2.59 33.69 -1.49
C CYS A 468 3.31 32.38 -1.79
N LEU A 469 4.65 32.31 -1.73
CA LEU A 469 5.44 31.13 -2.05
C LEU A 469 5.95 30.39 -0.80
N LEU A 470 6.00 31.07 0.34
CA LEU A 470 6.47 30.55 1.62
C LEU A 470 5.45 30.78 2.74
N LEU A 471 5.34 29.84 3.65
CA LEU A 471 4.51 29.94 4.85
C LEU A 471 5.11 30.97 5.83
N ASP A 472 4.26 31.76 6.45
CA ASP A 472 4.66 32.61 7.57
C ASP A 472 4.50 31.88 8.89
N LYS A 473 5.60 31.76 9.65
CA LYS A 473 5.62 31.07 10.94
C LYS A 473 4.63 31.69 11.93
N ASN A 474 4.52 33.01 11.98
CA ASN A 474 3.61 33.70 12.90
C ASN A 474 2.13 33.43 12.56
N ILE A 475 1.79 33.34 11.26
CA ILE A 475 0.43 33.06 10.80
C ILE A 475 0.05 31.61 11.21
N ILE A 476 0.97 30.66 11.06
CA ILE A 476 0.76 29.28 11.50
C ILE A 476 0.61 29.18 13.00
N GLU A 477 1.53 29.80 13.77
CA GLU A 477 1.54 29.76 15.24
C GLU A 477 0.22 30.25 15.84
N ASN A 478 -0.37 31.29 15.28
CA ASN A 478 -1.61 31.89 15.77
C ASN A 478 -2.89 31.27 15.16
N TYR A 479 -2.79 30.16 14.45
CA TYR A 479 -3.90 29.57 13.70
C TYR A 479 -4.64 30.57 12.78
N SER A 480 -3.91 31.55 12.19
CA SER A 480 -4.50 32.64 11.42
C SER A 480 -4.60 32.35 9.92
N LEU A 481 -3.92 31.31 9.41
CA LEU A 481 -4.05 30.89 8.02
C LEU A 481 -5.44 30.28 7.81
N SER A 482 -6.28 30.94 7.01
CA SER A 482 -7.67 30.53 6.74
C SER A 482 -8.03 30.51 5.27
N GLN A 483 -7.10 30.91 4.40
CA GLN A 483 -7.26 30.91 2.94
C GLN A 483 -5.94 30.49 2.32
N TYR A 484 -6.01 29.62 1.32
CA TYR A 484 -4.85 29.01 0.69
C TYR A 484 -4.76 29.50 -0.76
N ASN A 485 -3.55 29.75 -1.23
CA ASN A 485 -3.24 30.23 -2.57
C ASN A 485 -3.16 29.10 -3.61
N ASN A 486 -4.11 28.18 -3.57
CA ASN A 486 -4.28 27.10 -4.55
C ASN A 486 -5.75 26.65 -4.60
N ALA A 487 -6.39 26.83 -5.75
CA ALA A 487 -7.82 26.53 -5.92
C ALA A 487 -8.19 25.07 -5.64
N ARG A 488 -7.33 24.09 -6.03
CA ARG A 488 -7.57 22.68 -5.72
C ARG A 488 -7.54 22.40 -4.22
N LEU A 489 -6.60 23.01 -3.50
CA LEU A 489 -6.53 22.83 -2.04
C LEU A 489 -7.76 23.43 -1.36
N ASN A 490 -8.21 24.62 -1.78
CA ASN A 490 -9.42 25.24 -1.26
C ASN A 490 -10.65 24.35 -1.52
N PHE A 491 -10.78 23.80 -2.73
CA PHE A 491 -11.83 22.83 -3.07
C PHE A 491 -11.80 21.60 -2.15
N VAL A 492 -10.65 20.97 -1.97
CA VAL A 492 -10.54 19.77 -1.10
C VAL A 492 -10.88 20.10 0.34
N ILE A 493 -10.49 21.28 0.82
CA ILE A 493 -10.87 21.75 2.17
C ILE A 493 -12.38 21.95 2.27
N GLU A 494 -13.03 22.51 1.26
CA GLU A 494 -14.49 22.68 1.22
C GLU A 494 -15.23 21.34 1.12
N ASP A 495 -14.74 20.40 0.29
CA ASP A 495 -15.36 19.06 0.16
C ASP A 495 -15.26 18.25 1.47
N ILE A 496 -14.16 18.40 2.23
CA ILE A 496 -13.98 17.71 3.52
C ILE A 496 -14.75 18.41 4.65
N PHE A 497 -14.52 19.73 4.84
CA PHE A 497 -14.95 20.45 6.04
C PHE A 497 -16.20 21.28 5.86
N GLY A 498 -16.74 21.30 4.64
CA GLY A 498 -17.86 22.17 4.26
C GLY A 498 -17.46 23.65 4.12
N ASP A 499 -18.38 24.45 3.58
CA ASP A 499 -18.24 25.87 3.47
C ASP A 499 -18.50 26.60 4.83
N LYS A 500 -18.39 27.93 4.84
CA LYS A 500 -18.64 28.72 6.07
C LYS A 500 -20.09 28.70 6.55
N LYS A 501 -21.04 28.45 5.65
CA LYS A 501 -22.48 28.42 5.97
C LYS A 501 -22.93 27.03 6.41
N HIS A 502 -22.32 25.98 5.84
CA HIS A 502 -22.68 24.59 6.06
C HIS A 502 -21.44 23.75 6.45
N PRO A 503 -20.87 23.98 7.65
CA PRO A 503 -19.72 23.23 8.11
C PRO A 503 -20.10 21.78 8.45
N THR A 504 -19.31 20.82 7.97
CA THR A 504 -19.54 19.38 8.23
C THR A 504 -19.09 18.95 9.63
N HIS A 505 -18.16 19.68 10.22
CA HIS A 505 -17.52 19.36 11.51
C HIS A 505 -16.80 18.00 11.56
N VAL A 506 -16.37 17.46 10.44
CA VAL A 506 -15.61 16.20 10.36
C VAL A 506 -14.28 16.26 11.14
N GLU A 507 -13.77 17.45 11.44
CA GLU A 507 -12.62 17.61 12.33
C GLU A 507 -12.86 17.07 13.75
N GLN A 508 -14.12 16.81 14.15
CA GLN A 508 -14.48 16.20 15.43
C GLN A 508 -14.59 14.68 15.35
N LEU A 509 -14.59 14.07 14.15
CA LEU A 509 -14.61 12.62 14.02
C LEU A 509 -13.25 12.02 14.38
N LEU A 510 -13.25 10.95 15.18
CA LEU A 510 -12.08 10.13 15.48
C LEU A 510 -12.05 8.85 14.66
N TRP A 511 -13.20 8.43 14.12
CA TRP A 511 -13.36 7.32 13.16
C TRP A 511 -14.45 7.60 12.14
N ILE A 512 -14.41 6.86 11.04
CA ILE A 512 -15.45 6.84 10.01
C ILE A 512 -16.72 6.20 10.58
N PRO A 513 -17.91 6.78 10.42
CA PRO A 513 -19.15 6.14 10.80
C PRO A 513 -19.29 4.74 10.17
N PRO A 514 -19.76 3.74 10.92
CA PRO A 514 -19.86 2.36 10.43
C PRO A 514 -20.83 2.25 9.25
N SER A 515 -20.53 1.28 8.35
CA SER A 515 -21.39 0.98 7.20
C SER A 515 -22.74 0.40 7.61
N HIS A 516 -22.80 -0.25 8.79
CA HIS A 516 -23.99 -0.91 9.34
C HIS A 516 -24.17 -0.51 10.82
N PRO A 517 -24.76 0.68 11.11
CA PRO A 517 -24.98 1.12 12.49
C PRO A 517 -26.04 0.25 13.17
N TYR A 518 -25.79 -0.14 14.43
CA TYR A 518 -26.67 -1.06 15.16
C TYR A 518 -27.88 -0.40 15.81
N TYR A 519 -27.80 0.89 16.13
CA TYR A 519 -28.87 1.66 16.76
C TYR A 519 -28.87 3.10 16.26
N THR A 520 -29.98 3.79 16.46
CA THR A 520 -30.16 5.20 16.12
C THR A 520 -29.73 6.10 17.27
N THR A 521 -29.00 7.19 16.98
CA THR A 521 -28.42 8.10 18.00
C THR A 521 -29.03 9.51 17.99
N GLY A 522 -30.05 9.76 17.19
CA GLY A 522 -30.55 11.12 16.99
C GLY A 522 -29.52 11.97 16.21
N GLU A 523 -29.64 13.31 16.32
CA GLU A 523 -28.75 14.23 15.63
C GLU A 523 -27.38 14.32 16.31
N SER A 524 -26.34 13.85 15.64
CA SER A 524 -24.95 13.85 16.12
C SER A 524 -23.98 14.20 14.98
N ILE A 525 -22.70 14.40 15.29
CA ILE A 525 -21.67 14.56 14.25
C ILE A 525 -21.55 13.30 13.37
N PHE A 526 -21.84 12.13 13.91
CA PHE A 526 -21.77 10.86 13.16
C PHE A 526 -22.94 10.72 12.20
N THR A 527 -24.17 11.05 12.62
CA THR A 527 -25.37 10.98 11.76
C THR A 527 -25.33 12.03 10.65
N ARG A 528 -24.83 13.24 10.94
CA ARG A 528 -24.61 14.28 9.90
C ARG A 528 -23.58 13.87 8.86
N ASN A 529 -22.60 13.08 9.24
CA ASN A 529 -21.48 12.64 8.39
C ASN A 529 -21.54 11.13 8.09
N LYS A 530 -22.74 10.52 8.07
CA LYS A 530 -22.90 9.07 7.83
C LYS A 530 -22.26 8.58 6.54
N ASP A 531 -22.22 9.43 5.51
CA ASP A 531 -21.65 9.10 4.19
C ASP A 531 -20.18 9.49 4.06
N PHE A 532 -19.56 10.02 5.15
CA PHE A 532 -18.14 10.38 5.14
C PHE A 532 -17.24 9.17 4.93
N SER A 533 -16.23 9.32 4.08
CA SER A 533 -15.21 8.30 3.80
C SER A 533 -13.83 8.95 3.72
N LYS A 534 -12.78 8.12 3.71
CA LYS A 534 -11.42 8.60 3.50
C LYS A 534 -11.19 9.04 2.05
N TYR A 535 -10.13 9.84 1.88
CA TYR A 535 -9.70 10.41 0.60
C TYR A 535 -8.32 9.86 0.23
N LEU A 536 -8.18 9.40 -1.01
CA LEU A 536 -6.90 9.01 -1.59
C LEU A 536 -6.55 10.01 -2.70
N VAL A 537 -5.40 10.69 -2.57
CA VAL A 537 -4.97 11.73 -3.52
C VAL A 537 -3.71 11.28 -4.24
N PHE A 538 -3.73 11.34 -5.57
CA PHE A 538 -2.58 11.02 -6.40
C PHE A 538 -2.02 12.25 -7.10
N SER A 539 -0.71 12.45 -6.99
CA SER A 539 0.02 13.51 -7.70
C SER A 539 1.32 12.98 -8.31
N SER A 540 1.74 13.56 -9.41
CA SER A 540 3.07 13.35 -9.98
C SER A 540 4.17 14.19 -9.30
N TRP A 541 3.81 15.20 -8.49
CA TRP A 541 4.74 16.11 -7.84
C TRP A 541 5.02 15.70 -6.39
N GLY A 542 6.30 15.46 -6.06
CA GLY A 542 6.73 15.05 -4.72
C GLY A 542 6.41 16.03 -3.58
N MET A 543 6.25 17.33 -3.87
CA MET A 543 5.88 18.35 -2.89
C MET A 543 4.39 18.30 -2.50
N VAL A 544 3.51 17.81 -3.40
CA VAL A 544 2.05 17.82 -3.20
C VAL A 544 1.61 16.95 -2.02
N PRO A 545 2.03 15.68 -1.88
CA PRO A 545 1.66 14.89 -0.72
C PRO A 545 2.03 15.56 0.61
N LYS A 546 3.22 16.14 0.70
CA LYS A 546 3.70 16.83 1.89
C LYS A 546 2.89 18.07 2.22
N MET A 547 2.55 18.84 1.21
CA MET A 547 1.71 20.04 1.32
C MET A 547 0.30 19.67 1.81
N LEU A 548 -0.35 18.68 1.19
CA LEU A 548 -1.68 18.23 1.57
C LEU A 548 -1.70 17.69 3.00
N ALA A 549 -0.77 16.82 3.35
CA ALA A 549 -0.69 16.24 4.68
C ALA A 549 -0.53 17.32 5.77
N SER A 550 0.31 18.31 5.53
CA SER A 550 0.57 19.39 6.48
C SER A 550 -0.58 20.39 6.58
N LEU A 551 -1.07 20.91 5.44
CA LEU A 551 -2.05 22.01 5.44
C LEU A 551 -3.46 21.54 5.78
N ILE A 552 -3.88 20.33 5.36
CA ILE A 552 -5.18 19.77 5.74
C ILE A 552 -5.21 19.38 7.21
N SER A 553 -4.11 18.82 7.75
CA SER A 553 -4.02 18.55 9.19
C SER A 553 -4.02 19.85 10.01
N TYR A 554 -3.34 20.90 9.54
CA TYR A 554 -3.37 22.23 10.15
C TYR A 554 -4.79 22.81 10.13
N GLU A 555 -5.51 22.73 9.02
CA GLU A 555 -6.88 23.25 8.91
C GLU A 555 -7.85 22.50 9.85
N SER A 556 -7.70 21.18 9.95
CA SER A 556 -8.45 20.36 10.92
C SER A 556 -8.19 20.83 12.36
N GLU A 557 -6.92 21.04 12.73
CA GLU A 557 -6.56 21.57 14.05
C GLU A 557 -7.10 22.99 14.27
N ARG A 558 -6.90 23.88 13.28
CA ARG A 558 -7.36 25.27 13.38
C ARG A 558 -8.86 25.34 13.68
N ARG A 559 -9.67 24.57 12.96
CA ARG A 559 -11.14 24.52 13.17
C ARG A 559 -11.47 23.94 14.53
N LEU A 560 -10.81 22.89 14.94
CA LEU A 560 -11.03 22.21 16.21
C LEU A 560 -10.62 23.09 17.40
N TYR A 561 -9.39 23.65 17.38
CA TYR A 561 -8.83 24.38 18.53
C TYR A 561 -9.43 25.76 18.71
N LYS A 562 -9.72 26.52 17.66
CA LYS A 562 -10.41 27.82 17.80
C LYS A 562 -11.77 27.71 18.46
N ARG A 563 -12.42 26.53 18.35
CA ARG A 563 -13.73 26.27 18.98
C ARG A 563 -13.60 25.71 20.38
N ALA A 564 -12.59 24.87 20.64
CA ALA A 564 -12.42 24.18 21.92
C ALA A 564 -11.69 25.04 22.98
N TYR A 565 -10.78 25.93 22.54
CA TYR A 565 -9.89 26.66 23.44
C TYR A 565 -9.67 28.11 22.98
N HIS A 566 -9.94 29.08 23.87
CA HIS A 566 -9.64 30.48 23.61
C HIS A 566 -8.14 30.76 23.69
N GLY A 567 -7.58 31.44 22.67
CA GLY A 567 -6.17 31.85 22.64
C GLY A 567 -5.16 30.71 22.49
N ALA A 568 -5.60 29.53 22.02
CA ALA A 568 -4.69 28.43 21.73
C ALA A 568 -3.75 28.77 20.57
N THR A 569 -2.47 28.42 20.72
CA THR A 569 -1.41 28.54 19.70
C THR A 569 -0.98 27.17 19.18
N TYR A 570 -0.35 27.15 17.99
CA TYR A 570 0.09 25.91 17.37
C TYR A 570 1.18 25.20 18.18
N SER A 571 2.03 25.93 18.90
CA SER A 571 3.11 25.44 19.74
C SER A 571 2.72 25.09 21.18
N ASP A 572 1.49 25.38 21.60
CA ASP A 572 1.02 25.09 22.97
C ASP A 572 1.20 23.60 23.33
N ASP A 573 1.73 23.33 24.52
CA ASP A 573 1.89 21.99 25.06
C ASP A 573 0.49 21.36 25.35
N VAL A 574 0.37 20.06 25.05
CA VAL A 574 -0.81 19.24 25.39
C VAL A 574 -1.16 19.34 26.87
N LYS A 575 -0.16 19.40 27.76
CA LYS A 575 -0.35 19.55 29.22
C LYS A 575 -1.07 20.84 29.59
N ARG A 576 -0.83 21.95 28.87
CA ARG A 576 -1.54 23.21 29.10
C ARG A 576 -3.03 23.10 28.72
N LEU A 577 -3.30 22.43 27.61
CA LEU A 577 -4.67 22.22 27.13
C LEU A 577 -5.48 21.25 27.98
N LEU A 578 -4.80 20.37 28.73
CA LEU A 578 -5.39 19.34 29.60
C LEU A 578 -5.59 19.74 31.05
N ARG A 579 -5.11 20.91 31.47
CA ARG A 579 -5.23 21.35 32.87
C ARG A 579 -6.69 21.43 33.36
N ASP A 580 -7.63 21.69 32.46
CA ASP A 580 -9.04 21.82 32.78
C ASP A 580 -9.82 20.51 32.70
N ASP A 581 -9.26 19.46 32.10
CA ASP A 581 -9.89 18.18 31.89
C ASP A 581 -9.14 17.11 32.71
N ASN A 582 -9.76 16.51 33.71
CA ASN A 582 -9.19 15.42 34.54
C ASN A 582 -9.00 14.13 33.72
N LYS A 583 -7.99 14.14 32.81
CA LYS A 583 -7.72 13.15 31.76
C LYS A 583 -7.48 11.72 32.26
N THR A 584 -6.82 11.58 33.40
CA THR A 584 -6.32 10.29 33.88
C THR A 584 -7.31 9.49 34.73
N LYS A 585 -8.47 10.06 35.03
CA LYS A 585 -9.47 9.41 35.86
C LYS A 585 -10.44 8.62 34.99
N GLY A 586 -10.13 7.39 34.69
CA GLY A 586 -11.04 6.51 33.98
C GLY A 586 -10.43 5.58 32.94
N GLU A 587 -9.13 5.72 32.61
CA GLU A 587 -8.47 4.85 31.62
C GLU A 587 -8.62 3.35 31.95
N SER A 588 -8.56 2.98 33.22
CA SER A 588 -8.74 1.60 33.69
C SER A 588 -10.13 1.04 33.34
N ILE A 589 -11.16 1.87 33.35
CA ILE A 589 -12.53 1.46 32.99
C ILE A 589 -12.60 1.06 31.51
N PHE A 590 -11.91 1.81 30.64
CA PHE A 590 -11.91 1.57 29.20
C PHE A 590 -11.08 0.37 28.77
N ASN A 591 -10.05 0.03 29.60
CA ASN A 591 -9.09 -1.03 29.31
C ASN A 591 -9.48 -2.38 29.95
N THR A 592 -10.54 -2.42 30.78
CA THR A 592 -10.97 -3.62 31.50
C THR A 592 -12.27 -4.14 30.92
N VAL A 593 -12.30 -5.43 30.63
CA VAL A 593 -13.50 -6.14 30.21
C VAL A 593 -14.27 -6.60 31.44
N SER A 594 -15.51 -6.13 31.60
CA SER A 594 -16.48 -6.76 32.48
C SER A 594 -17.29 -7.77 31.68
N THR A 595 -17.21 -9.02 32.07
CA THR A 595 -17.95 -10.12 31.39
C THR A 595 -19.44 -10.01 31.64
N TYR A 596 -19.82 -9.61 32.87
CA TYR A 596 -21.20 -9.36 33.20
C TYR A 596 -21.81 -8.23 32.36
N LEU A 597 -21.18 -7.03 32.37
CA LEU A 597 -21.71 -5.90 31.61
C LEU A 597 -21.70 -6.18 30.11
N SER A 598 -20.65 -6.84 29.60
CA SER A 598 -20.58 -7.21 28.18
C SER A 598 -21.69 -8.15 27.74
N SER A 599 -22.24 -8.97 28.65
CA SER A 599 -23.37 -9.89 28.39
C SER A 599 -24.74 -9.22 28.39
N LEU A 600 -24.86 -8.02 28.97
CA LEU A 600 -26.15 -7.29 29.03
C LEU A 600 -26.54 -6.64 27.70
N TYR A 601 -25.58 -6.36 26.85
CA TYR A 601 -25.79 -5.77 25.52
C TYR A 601 -25.53 -6.79 24.41
N GLU A 602 -26.61 -7.19 23.73
CA GLU A 602 -26.60 -8.06 22.56
C GLU A 602 -26.96 -7.24 21.32
N PRO A 603 -25.98 -6.86 20.46
CA PRO A 603 -26.24 -5.99 19.32
C PRO A 603 -27.32 -6.51 18.37
N LYS A 604 -27.35 -7.85 18.12
CA LYS A 604 -28.35 -8.49 17.24
C LYS A 604 -29.77 -8.33 17.78
N ALA A 605 -29.96 -8.48 19.09
CA ALA A 605 -31.28 -8.39 19.73
C ALA A 605 -31.80 -6.94 19.84
N THR A 606 -30.90 -5.96 19.78
CA THR A 606 -31.23 -4.52 19.91
C THR A 606 -31.11 -3.75 18.61
N TYR A 607 -30.93 -4.44 17.47
CA TYR A 607 -30.75 -3.82 16.17
C TYR A 607 -31.95 -2.97 15.76
N GLY A 608 -31.66 -1.73 15.30
CA GLY A 608 -32.69 -0.76 14.86
C GLY A 608 -33.39 0.01 15.98
N ILE A 609 -33.16 -0.34 17.26
CA ILE A 609 -33.73 0.36 18.42
C ILE A 609 -32.95 1.67 18.68
N SER A 610 -33.58 2.63 19.36
CA SER A 610 -32.84 3.86 19.73
C SER A 610 -31.85 3.62 20.87
N LEU A 611 -30.75 4.34 20.88
CA LEU A 611 -29.74 4.28 21.96
C LEU A 611 -30.36 4.55 23.33
N ALA A 612 -31.36 5.45 23.41
CA ALA A 612 -32.04 5.80 24.66
C ALA A 612 -32.82 4.60 25.22
N GLU A 613 -33.53 3.88 24.36
CA GLU A 613 -34.31 2.69 24.78
C GLU A 613 -33.37 1.54 25.19
N ILE A 614 -32.26 1.35 24.50
CA ILE A 614 -31.25 0.34 24.85
C ILE A 614 -30.64 0.66 26.22
N ARG A 615 -30.31 1.92 26.47
CA ARG A 615 -29.76 2.39 27.77
C ARG A 615 -30.75 2.11 28.89
N GLU A 616 -32.03 2.46 28.75
CA GLU A 616 -33.02 2.25 29.79
C GLU A 616 -33.24 0.76 30.08
N SER A 617 -33.33 -0.08 29.06
CA SER A 617 -33.45 -1.53 29.22
C SER A 617 -32.29 -2.17 29.98
N ILE A 618 -31.05 -1.75 29.67
CA ILE A 618 -29.82 -2.26 30.33
C ILE A 618 -29.76 -1.70 31.75
N LYS A 619 -30.09 -0.42 31.95
CA LYS A 619 -30.13 0.25 33.24
C LYS A 619 -31.08 -0.45 34.21
N GLU A 620 -32.30 -0.77 33.80
CA GLU A 620 -33.27 -1.51 34.62
C GLU A 620 -32.71 -2.85 35.11
N LYS A 621 -32.03 -3.61 34.26
CA LYS A 621 -31.37 -4.86 34.65
C LYS A 621 -30.25 -4.63 35.67
N ILE A 622 -29.48 -3.57 35.51
CA ILE A 622 -28.38 -3.19 36.41
C ILE A 622 -28.96 -2.70 37.76
N GLU A 623 -29.99 -1.84 37.74
CA GLU A 623 -30.64 -1.34 38.96
C GLU A 623 -31.19 -2.47 39.83
N LYS A 624 -31.85 -3.45 39.22
CA LYS A 624 -32.29 -4.65 39.91
C LYS A 624 -31.13 -5.37 40.59
N ARG A 625 -29.97 -5.56 39.91
CA ARG A 625 -28.83 -6.22 40.52
C ARG A 625 -28.17 -5.38 41.62
N LEU A 626 -28.10 -4.04 41.44
CA LEU A 626 -27.55 -3.12 42.43
C LEU A 626 -28.42 -2.96 43.67
N SER A 627 -29.74 -3.18 43.55
CA SER A 627 -30.66 -3.15 44.72
C SER A 627 -30.37 -4.29 45.70
N ASP A 628 -29.85 -5.42 45.21
CA ASP A 628 -29.52 -6.61 46.00
C ASP A 628 -28.12 -6.53 46.65
N MET A 629 -27.33 -5.46 46.36
CA MET A 629 -25.97 -5.29 46.87
C MET A 629 -25.91 -4.41 48.14
N GLU A 630 -25.13 -4.86 49.13
CA GLU A 630 -24.80 -4.07 50.31
C GLU A 630 -23.68 -3.09 50.03
N ALA A 631 -23.94 -1.77 50.02
CA ALA A 631 -22.95 -0.74 49.80
C ALA A 631 -23.34 0.60 50.42
N GLU A 632 -22.35 1.42 50.73
CA GLU A 632 -22.52 2.82 51.09
C GLU A 632 -22.98 3.63 49.86
N ARG A 633 -24.08 4.39 49.98
CA ARG A 633 -24.58 5.27 48.93
C ARG A 633 -23.85 6.61 48.92
N THR A 634 -23.39 7.07 47.78
CA THR A 634 -22.66 8.36 47.60
C THR A 634 -23.20 9.13 46.43
N ASN A 635 -23.12 10.44 46.45
CA ASN A 635 -23.49 11.31 45.32
C ASN A 635 -22.30 11.66 44.41
N ARG A 636 -21.09 11.21 44.73
CA ARG A 636 -19.88 11.55 43.99
C ARG A 636 -19.39 10.38 43.16
N VAL A 637 -19.26 10.60 41.86
CA VAL A 637 -18.67 9.61 40.93
C VAL A 637 -17.19 9.51 41.13
N SER A 638 -16.68 8.27 41.24
CA SER A 638 -15.25 7.96 41.25
C SER A 638 -14.99 6.79 40.29
N SER A 639 -13.97 6.94 39.45
CA SER A 639 -13.57 5.86 38.53
C SER A 639 -13.08 4.60 39.26
N VAL A 640 -12.52 4.77 40.46
CA VAL A 640 -12.08 3.63 41.31
C VAL A 640 -13.28 2.85 41.82
N ASP A 641 -14.31 3.55 42.30
CA ASP A 641 -15.52 2.91 42.79
C ASP A 641 -16.28 2.18 41.68
N ILE A 642 -16.31 2.76 40.47
CA ILE A 642 -16.87 2.08 39.27
C ILE A 642 -16.09 0.78 38.95
N MET A 643 -14.75 0.80 38.99
CA MET A 643 -13.94 -0.39 38.77
C MET A 643 -14.19 -1.49 39.82
N LEU A 644 -14.26 -1.12 41.05
CA LEU A 644 -14.60 -2.06 42.13
C LEU A 644 -16.00 -2.64 41.95
N LEU A 645 -16.95 -1.82 41.54
CA LEU A 645 -18.31 -2.25 41.27
C LEU A 645 -18.38 -3.19 40.06
N MET A 646 -17.63 -2.93 38.99
CA MET A 646 -17.48 -3.83 37.83
C MET A 646 -16.94 -5.20 38.29
N GLN A 647 -15.89 -5.19 39.11
CA GLN A 647 -15.29 -6.43 39.65
C GLN A 647 -16.28 -7.20 40.54
N ALA A 648 -17.03 -6.51 41.39
CA ALA A 648 -18.06 -7.14 42.23
C ALA A 648 -19.16 -7.79 41.39
N LEU A 649 -19.62 -7.12 40.36
CA LEU A 649 -20.61 -7.66 39.41
C LEU A 649 -20.07 -8.90 38.65
N ASP A 650 -18.81 -8.87 38.19
CA ASP A 650 -18.20 -10.00 37.50
C ASP A 650 -17.99 -11.21 38.39
N ASN A 651 -17.65 -10.98 39.66
CA ASN A 651 -17.45 -12.06 40.65
C ASN A 651 -18.76 -12.56 41.27
N GLY A 652 -19.89 -11.92 40.97
CA GLY A 652 -21.18 -12.26 41.55
C GLY A 652 -21.27 -11.98 43.09
N THR A 653 -20.44 -11.09 43.60
CA THR A 653 -20.42 -10.74 45.02
C THR A 653 -21.56 -9.76 45.35
N ASP A 654 -22.14 -9.88 46.56
CA ASP A 654 -23.26 -9.04 47.00
C ASP A 654 -22.77 -7.82 47.85
N THR A 655 -21.46 -7.67 48.05
CA THR A 655 -20.86 -6.56 48.75
C THR A 655 -19.91 -5.78 47.91
N THR A 656 -19.98 -4.44 47.97
CA THR A 656 -19.04 -3.52 47.33
C THR A 656 -18.82 -2.32 48.25
N GLY A 657 -17.74 -1.54 48.01
CA GLY A 657 -17.41 -0.40 48.86
C GLY A 657 -18.43 0.72 48.79
N LYS A 658 -18.61 1.34 47.61
CA LYS A 658 -19.52 2.48 47.41
C LYS A 658 -20.27 2.38 46.09
N ILE A 659 -21.53 2.67 46.11
CA ILE A 659 -22.40 2.82 44.94
C ILE A 659 -22.88 4.28 44.88
N TYR A 660 -22.56 4.97 43.78
CA TYR A 660 -23.09 6.31 43.59
C TYR A 660 -24.50 6.31 42.97
N THR A 661 -25.25 7.37 43.16
CA THR A 661 -26.69 7.45 42.85
C THR A 661 -27.01 7.17 41.37
N ASP A 662 -26.08 7.52 40.45
CA ASP A 662 -26.26 7.37 38.99
C ASP A 662 -25.43 6.19 38.40
N ALA A 663 -25.03 5.21 39.26
CA ALA A 663 -24.13 4.12 38.83
C ALA A 663 -24.74 3.30 37.69
N ALA A 664 -26.04 3.03 37.70
CA ALA A 664 -26.69 2.22 36.67
C ALA A 664 -26.60 2.84 35.27
N ASN A 665 -26.72 4.15 35.15
CA ASN A 665 -26.57 4.83 33.85
C ASN A 665 -25.14 4.72 33.32
N VAL A 666 -24.11 4.91 34.17
CA VAL A 666 -22.72 4.80 33.76
C VAL A 666 -22.35 3.37 33.40
N LEU A 667 -22.81 2.37 34.16
CA LEU A 667 -22.60 0.97 33.87
C LEU A 667 -23.31 0.54 32.58
N ALA A 668 -24.47 1.10 32.27
CA ALA A 668 -25.16 0.88 30.99
C ALA A 668 -24.35 1.43 29.82
N ASP A 669 -23.80 2.64 29.95
CA ASP A 669 -22.90 3.20 28.92
C ASP A 669 -21.62 2.36 28.76
N ILE A 670 -21.04 1.83 29.84
CA ILE A 670 -19.90 0.90 29.79
C ILE A 670 -20.29 -0.40 29.07
N ALA A 671 -21.45 -0.98 29.40
CA ALA A 671 -21.93 -2.19 28.75
C ALA A 671 -22.08 -2.00 27.23
N ILE A 672 -22.61 -0.85 26.78
CA ILE A 672 -22.84 -0.57 25.36
C ILE A 672 -21.56 -0.21 24.64
N ALA A 673 -20.75 0.69 25.19
CA ALA A 673 -19.78 1.46 24.41
C ALA A 673 -18.34 1.52 24.96
N SER A 674 -18.03 0.84 26.08
CA SER A 674 -16.63 0.79 26.53
C SER A 674 -15.73 0.10 25.49
N PRO A 675 -14.58 0.67 25.14
CA PRO A 675 -13.66 0.09 24.16
C PRO A 675 -13.31 -1.38 24.42
N ALA A 676 -12.98 -1.75 25.66
CA ALA A 676 -12.67 -3.13 26.01
C ALA A 676 -13.86 -4.08 25.83
N SER A 677 -15.07 -3.67 26.25
CA SER A 677 -16.29 -4.47 26.06
C SER A 677 -16.65 -4.64 24.58
N CYS A 678 -16.50 -3.58 23.80
CA CYS A 678 -16.74 -3.62 22.34
C CYS A 678 -15.76 -4.56 21.63
N LEU A 679 -14.46 -4.47 21.94
CA LEU A 679 -13.44 -5.37 21.39
C LEU A 679 -13.64 -6.83 21.83
N TYR A 680 -14.02 -7.05 23.08
CA TYR A 680 -14.31 -8.40 23.58
C TYR A 680 -15.44 -9.06 22.80
N ARG A 681 -16.57 -8.34 22.57
CA ARG A 681 -17.68 -8.85 21.75
C ARG A 681 -17.27 -9.06 20.30
N ALA A 682 -16.53 -8.12 19.70
CA ALA A 682 -16.02 -8.26 18.32
C ALA A 682 -15.12 -9.49 18.15
N PHE A 683 -14.21 -9.73 19.09
CA PHE A 683 -13.32 -10.91 19.06
C PHE A 683 -14.10 -12.22 19.27
N ARG A 684 -15.12 -12.22 20.11
CA ARG A 684 -16.01 -13.38 20.32
C ARG A 684 -16.80 -13.77 19.06
N GLN A 685 -17.08 -12.85 18.17
CA GLN A 685 -17.78 -13.16 16.91
C GLN A 685 -16.90 -13.96 15.93
N ILE A 686 -15.60 -13.72 15.90
CA ILE A 686 -14.67 -14.32 14.94
C ILE A 686 -13.89 -15.50 15.51
N SER A 687 -13.88 -15.71 16.82
CA SER A 687 -13.05 -16.70 17.49
C SER A 687 -13.85 -17.59 18.44
N LYS A 688 -13.53 -18.91 18.40
CA LYS A 688 -14.01 -19.92 19.35
C LYS A 688 -12.98 -20.22 20.45
N GLU A 689 -11.91 -19.43 20.56
CA GLU A 689 -10.85 -19.59 21.56
C GLU A 689 -11.36 -19.42 22.98
N ASN A 690 -10.52 -19.83 23.96
CA ASN A 690 -10.84 -19.70 25.38
C ASN A 690 -11.21 -18.25 25.75
N SER A 691 -12.25 -18.05 26.54
CA SER A 691 -12.74 -16.76 27.02
C SER A 691 -11.67 -15.88 27.65
N ASP A 692 -10.71 -16.48 28.41
CA ASP A 692 -9.65 -15.73 29.07
C ASP A 692 -8.61 -15.15 28.11
N LEU A 693 -8.25 -15.90 27.07
CA LEU A 693 -7.38 -15.40 26.00
C LEU A 693 -8.06 -14.26 25.22
N VAL A 694 -9.32 -14.44 24.85
CA VAL A 694 -10.11 -13.40 24.17
C VAL A 694 -10.19 -12.13 25.03
N LYS A 695 -10.44 -12.26 26.34
CA LYS A 695 -10.47 -11.15 27.30
C LYS A 695 -9.12 -10.43 27.35
N SER A 696 -8.04 -11.17 27.52
CA SER A 696 -6.66 -10.61 27.59
C SER A 696 -6.30 -9.83 26.32
N LEU A 697 -6.60 -10.38 25.13
CA LEU A 697 -6.30 -9.73 23.86
C LEU A 697 -7.18 -8.48 23.62
N ALA A 698 -8.46 -8.53 24.05
CA ALA A 698 -9.35 -7.36 23.98
C ALA A 698 -8.88 -6.21 24.87
N GLU A 699 -8.43 -6.52 26.08
CA GLU A 699 -7.85 -5.54 27.01
C GLU A 699 -6.54 -4.95 26.49
N ASP A 700 -5.69 -5.76 25.85
CA ASP A 700 -4.45 -5.31 25.23
C ASP A 700 -4.71 -4.36 24.04
N ALA A 701 -5.65 -4.68 23.17
CA ALA A 701 -6.07 -3.80 22.07
C ALA A 701 -6.73 -2.52 22.58
N ALA A 702 -7.54 -2.60 23.64
CA ALA A 702 -8.24 -1.45 24.22
C ALA A 702 -7.26 -0.40 24.76
N LYS A 703 -6.14 -0.80 25.36
CA LYS A 703 -5.09 0.12 25.84
C LYS A 703 -4.58 1.04 24.73
N GLU A 704 -4.33 0.50 23.56
CA GLU A 704 -3.90 1.28 22.40
C GLU A 704 -5.06 2.15 21.84
N LEU A 705 -6.26 1.58 21.74
CA LEU A 705 -7.43 2.31 21.25
C LEU A 705 -7.77 3.52 22.13
N VAL A 706 -7.65 3.42 23.45
CA VAL A 706 -7.88 4.53 24.38
C VAL A 706 -6.90 5.68 24.14
N GLY A 707 -5.73 5.41 23.58
CA GLY A 707 -4.76 6.43 23.19
C GLY A 707 -5.33 7.50 22.25
N ILE A 708 -6.33 7.18 21.42
CA ILE A 708 -6.95 8.18 20.52
C ILE A 708 -7.70 9.28 21.27
N PHE A 709 -8.23 8.99 22.46
CA PHE A 709 -8.92 9.94 23.32
C PHE A 709 -7.96 10.78 24.17
N ASN A 710 -6.72 10.31 24.33
CA ASN A 710 -5.71 10.94 25.18
C ASN A 710 -4.76 11.88 24.45
N ASN A 711 -4.91 12.01 23.14
CA ASN A 711 -4.13 12.95 22.34
C ASN A 711 -4.84 14.31 22.20
N ARG A 712 -4.10 15.31 21.71
CA ARG A 712 -4.59 16.70 21.55
C ARG A 712 -5.94 16.79 20.84
N TYR A 713 -6.02 16.20 19.65
CA TYR A 713 -7.21 16.31 18.80
C TYR A 713 -8.38 15.49 19.35
N GLY A 714 -8.10 14.34 19.99
CA GLY A 714 -9.10 13.49 20.62
C GLY A 714 -9.82 14.22 21.76
N ILE A 715 -9.07 14.85 22.66
CA ILE A 715 -9.62 15.63 23.79
C ILE A 715 -10.50 16.77 23.28
N ALA A 716 -10.03 17.53 22.30
CA ALA A 716 -10.79 18.63 21.76
C ALA A 716 -12.05 18.16 21.00
N ALA A 717 -11.98 17.04 20.27
CA ALA A 717 -13.11 16.43 19.59
C ALA A 717 -14.20 15.97 20.58
N VAL A 718 -13.82 15.22 21.61
CA VAL A 718 -14.74 14.75 22.66
C VAL A 718 -15.37 15.93 23.41
N LYS A 719 -14.58 16.94 23.80
CA LYS A 719 -15.05 18.16 24.48
C LYS A 719 -16.08 18.94 23.66
N LEU A 720 -15.91 19.02 22.35
CA LEU A 720 -16.83 19.75 21.48
C LEU A 720 -18.10 18.96 21.15
N THR A 721 -18.02 17.64 21.11
CA THR A 721 -19.13 16.76 20.76
C THR A 721 -20.04 16.49 21.96
N CYS A 722 -19.43 16.18 23.13
CA CYS A 722 -20.14 15.76 24.34
C CYS A 722 -20.05 16.85 25.41
N LYS A 723 -20.95 17.85 25.34
CA LYS A 723 -20.93 19.02 26.23
C LYS A 723 -21.71 18.83 27.52
N THR A 724 -22.57 17.84 27.59
CA THR A 724 -23.55 17.66 28.66
C THR A 724 -23.03 16.96 29.92
N LYS A 725 -21.88 16.33 29.86
CA LYS A 725 -21.24 15.60 30.96
C LYS A 725 -20.08 16.42 31.56
N ASP A 726 -19.95 16.39 32.89
CA ASP A 726 -18.88 17.14 33.60
C ASP A 726 -17.54 16.41 33.55
N ASP A 727 -17.54 15.09 33.77
CA ASP A 727 -16.33 14.29 33.82
C ASP A 727 -15.88 13.85 32.42
N TYR A 728 -14.58 13.94 32.14
CA TYR A 728 -14.05 13.61 30.82
C TYR A 728 -14.29 12.16 30.40
N PHE A 729 -14.15 11.20 31.32
CA PHE A 729 -14.40 9.79 30.99
C PHE A 729 -15.87 9.51 30.61
N LEU A 730 -16.83 10.20 31.21
CA LEU A 730 -18.24 10.11 30.82
C LEU A 730 -18.48 10.67 29.42
N ARG A 731 -17.76 11.74 29.05
CA ARG A 731 -17.81 12.28 27.69
C ARG A 731 -17.22 11.30 26.67
N VAL A 732 -16.16 10.57 27.03
CA VAL A 732 -15.59 9.52 26.16
C VAL A 732 -16.58 8.38 25.94
N LEU A 733 -17.26 7.89 26.99
CA LEU A 733 -18.30 6.87 26.85
C LEU A 733 -19.45 7.34 25.96
N GLU A 734 -19.93 8.56 26.20
CA GLU A 734 -20.98 9.15 25.35
C GLU A 734 -20.53 9.28 23.89
N TYR A 735 -19.27 9.71 23.66
CA TYR A 735 -18.70 9.80 22.31
C TYR A 735 -18.65 8.42 21.63
N CYS A 736 -18.23 7.38 22.35
CA CYS A 736 -18.19 6.00 21.85
C CYS A 736 -19.60 5.49 21.52
N ALA A 737 -20.59 5.78 22.37
CA ALA A 737 -21.98 5.40 22.12
C ALA A 737 -22.58 6.14 20.91
N LEU A 738 -22.41 7.48 20.83
CA LEU A 738 -22.87 8.27 19.68
C LEU A 738 -22.21 7.84 18.37
N GLY A 739 -20.96 7.40 18.43
CA GLY A 739 -20.17 6.93 17.28
C GLY A 739 -20.42 5.48 16.87
N ASN A 740 -21.35 4.74 17.53
CA ASN A 740 -21.61 3.33 17.24
C ASN A 740 -20.29 2.50 17.23
N LEU A 741 -19.46 2.66 18.29
CA LEU A 741 -18.12 2.06 18.34
C LEU A 741 -18.15 0.54 18.16
N GLN A 742 -19.18 -0.15 18.72
CA GLN A 742 -19.35 -1.59 18.53
C GLN A 742 -19.45 -1.96 17.06
N ALA A 743 -20.34 -1.32 16.31
CA ALA A 743 -20.53 -1.60 14.88
C ALA A 743 -19.26 -1.28 14.05
N THR A 744 -18.55 -0.19 14.42
CA THR A 744 -17.28 0.18 13.79
C THR A 744 -16.20 -0.88 14.00
N LEU A 745 -16.08 -1.40 15.23
CA LEU A 745 -15.10 -2.43 15.55
C LEU A 745 -15.46 -3.79 14.96
N ASP A 746 -16.75 -4.16 14.95
CA ASP A 746 -17.22 -5.41 14.35
C ASP A 746 -16.95 -5.42 12.83
N GLU A 747 -17.24 -4.31 12.13
CA GLU A 747 -16.87 -4.16 10.70
C GLU A 747 -15.37 -4.27 10.50
N PHE A 748 -14.56 -3.60 11.33
CA PHE A 748 -13.11 -3.62 11.19
C PHE A 748 -12.52 -5.01 11.48
N VAL A 749 -12.97 -5.64 12.56
CA VAL A 749 -12.53 -6.99 12.96
C VAL A 749 -12.94 -8.03 11.90
N HIS A 750 -14.14 -7.91 11.30
CA HIS A 750 -14.55 -8.75 10.16
C HIS A 750 -13.56 -8.61 8.99
N MET A 751 -13.18 -7.38 8.61
CA MET A 751 -12.27 -7.15 7.48
C MET A 751 -10.84 -7.67 7.72
N ILE A 752 -10.31 -7.53 8.94
CA ILE A 752 -8.94 -7.97 9.26
C ILE A 752 -8.85 -9.42 9.73
N GLY A 753 -9.97 -9.97 10.24
CA GLY A 753 -10.03 -11.26 10.92
C GLY A 753 -10.33 -12.45 10.03
N GLU A 754 -10.74 -12.23 8.77
CA GLU A 754 -11.11 -13.31 7.86
C GLU A 754 -9.99 -14.36 7.76
N ASN A 755 -10.24 -15.54 8.31
CA ASN A 755 -9.32 -16.70 8.35
C ASN A 755 -7.96 -16.46 9.06
N LYS A 756 -7.89 -15.56 10.08
CA LYS A 756 -6.65 -15.29 10.83
C LYS A 756 -6.78 -15.61 12.31
N PRO A 757 -5.67 -16.03 12.96
CA PRO A 757 -5.65 -16.19 14.39
C PRO A 757 -5.84 -14.85 15.12
N LEU A 758 -6.51 -14.88 16.28
CA LEU A 758 -6.89 -13.68 17.03
C LEU A 758 -5.68 -12.82 17.45
N THR A 759 -4.52 -13.45 17.70
CA THR A 759 -3.26 -12.75 18.00
C THR A 759 -2.80 -11.84 16.85
N GLN A 760 -3.00 -12.26 15.59
CA GLN A 760 -2.70 -11.44 14.43
C GLN A 760 -3.71 -10.30 14.26
N VAL A 761 -4.98 -10.56 14.56
CA VAL A 761 -6.03 -9.53 14.55
C VAL A 761 -5.72 -8.44 15.57
N ASN A 762 -5.38 -8.82 16.82
CA ASN A 762 -4.94 -7.90 17.86
C ASN A 762 -3.75 -7.04 17.41
N LYS A 763 -2.70 -7.67 16.85
CA LYS A 763 -1.52 -6.98 16.33
C LYS A 763 -1.89 -5.94 15.26
N ARG A 764 -2.78 -6.29 14.33
CA ARG A 764 -3.23 -5.37 13.26
C ARG A 764 -4.03 -4.18 13.79
N ILE A 765 -4.89 -4.38 14.80
CA ILE A 765 -5.59 -3.26 15.46
C ILE A 765 -4.56 -2.29 16.05
N LYS A 766 -3.58 -2.78 16.77
CA LYS A 766 -2.52 -1.96 17.38
C LYS A 766 -1.71 -1.20 16.32
N GLU A 767 -1.30 -1.84 15.25
CA GLU A 767 -0.58 -1.21 14.12
C GLU A 767 -1.42 -0.15 13.40
N SER A 768 -2.74 -0.23 13.45
CA SER A 768 -3.64 0.74 12.81
C SER A 768 -3.83 2.05 13.57
N LEU A 769 -3.35 2.13 14.83
CA LEU A 769 -3.53 3.27 15.72
C LEU A 769 -2.28 4.17 15.82
N VAL A 770 -1.24 3.92 15.04
CA VAL A 770 0.04 4.65 15.08
C VAL A 770 -0.10 6.06 14.51
N SER A 771 0.47 7.04 15.22
CA SER A 771 0.51 8.44 14.81
C SER A 771 1.63 8.73 13.81
N ALA A 772 1.37 9.60 12.83
CA ALA A 772 2.38 10.09 11.90
C ALA A 772 3.31 11.14 12.56
N TYR A 773 4.58 11.14 12.16
CA TYR A 773 5.58 12.08 12.70
C TYR A 773 5.44 13.49 12.13
N PRO A 774 5.70 14.56 12.92
CA PRO A 774 5.71 15.93 12.43
C PRO A 774 6.83 16.16 11.41
N GLN A 775 6.56 16.96 10.39
CA GLN A 775 7.51 17.30 9.33
C GLN A 775 8.02 18.74 9.47
N PRO A 776 9.34 18.98 9.39
CA PRO A 776 9.88 20.33 9.31
C PRO A 776 9.59 20.98 7.95
N VAL A 777 9.04 22.18 7.96
CA VAL A 777 8.66 22.97 6.79
C VAL A 777 9.33 24.32 6.83
N GLY A 778 9.95 24.74 5.72
CA GLY A 778 10.59 26.07 5.59
C GLY A 778 9.56 27.22 5.65
N THR A 779 9.98 28.36 6.18
CA THR A 779 9.09 29.53 6.34
C THR A 779 9.68 30.80 5.74
N LEU A 780 8.94 31.89 5.76
CA LEU A 780 9.39 33.23 5.33
C LEU A 780 10.62 33.70 6.11
N GLN A 781 10.82 33.22 7.33
CA GLN A 781 11.95 33.56 8.18
C GLN A 781 13.27 32.99 7.65
N GLY A 782 13.23 31.85 6.96
CA GLY A 782 14.37 31.22 6.31
C GLY A 782 14.25 29.71 6.12
N PHE A 783 15.37 29.08 5.75
CA PHE A 783 15.47 27.64 5.54
C PHE A 783 16.42 26.94 6.54
N SER A 784 16.99 27.68 7.51
CA SER A 784 17.76 27.09 8.61
C SER A 784 16.85 26.22 9.49
N GLU A 785 17.42 25.35 10.32
CA GLU A 785 16.59 24.51 11.22
C GLU A 785 15.76 25.36 12.20
N ASP A 786 16.28 26.50 12.65
CA ASP A 786 15.59 27.43 13.57
C ASP A 786 14.43 28.18 12.91
N ASP A 787 14.49 28.32 11.59
CA ASP A 787 13.46 29.01 10.79
C ASP A 787 12.33 28.06 10.36
N LYS A 788 12.52 26.74 10.46
CA LYS A 788 11.50 25.75 10.12
C LYS A 788 10.43 25.65 11.20
N ILE A 789 9.21 25.36 10.78
CA ILE A 789 8.12 24.95 11.65
C ILE A 789 7.85 23.45 11.48
N ARG A 790 7.66 22.74 12.61
CA ARG A 790 7.30 21.30 12.56
C ARG A 790 5.78 21.17 12.45
N MET A 791 5.30 20.86 11.26
CA MET A 791 3.88 20.67 11.01
C MET A 791 3.43 19.23 11.32
N ARG A 792 2.36 19.11 12.09
CA ARG A 792 1.77 17.83 12.49
C ARG A 792 0.94 17.25 11.37
N LYS A 793 0.90 15.90 11.29
CA LYS A 793 0.16 15.12 10.29
C LYS A 793 -0.70 14.10 11.02
N HIS A 794 -1.92 14.46 11.36
CA HIS A 794 -2.82 13.57 12.10
C HIS A 794 -4.17 13.34 11.41
N PHE A 795 -4.63 14.31 10.60
CA PHE A 795 -5.85 14.18 9.80
C PHE A 795 -5.53 13.69 8.40
N ALA A 796 -4.44 14.18 7.85
CA ALA A 796 -3.90 13.83 6.55
C ALA A 796 -2.44 13.40 6.65
N VAL A 797 -2.03 12.43 5.85
CA VAL A 797 -0.66 11.89 5.79
C VAL A 797 -0.17 11.81 4.36
N ASP A 798 1.15 11.89 4.18
CA ASP A 798 1.81 11.64 2.91
C ASP A 798 2.39 10.23 2.87
N PHE A 799 2.33 9.63 1.69
CA PHE A 799 2.93 8.36 1.37
C PHE A 799 3.85 8.53 0.16
N GLY A 800 5.15 8.52 0.36
CA GLY A 800 6.08 8.84 -0.72
C GLY A 800 7.53 8.49 -0.40
N ASN A 801 8.44 8.87 -1.32
CA ASN A 801 9.86 8.54 -1.38
C ASN A 801 10.63 8.85 -0.09
N THR A 802 10.61 7.96 0.86
CA THR A 802 11.64 7.85 1.88
C THR A 802 12.72 6.90 1.36
N LYS A 803 14.01 7.20 1.62
CA LYS A 803 15.09 6.25 1.35
C LYS A 803 14.69 4.90 1.92
N GLN A 804 14.89 3.81 1.17
CA GLN A 804 14.50 2.44 1.57
C GLN A 804 15.41 1.96 2.73
N THR A 805 15.15 2.49 3.91
CA THR A 805 15.72 2.01 5.17
C THR A 805 14.65 1.18 5.89
N GLU A 806 15.05 0.26 6.74
CA GLU A 806 14.09 -0.56 7.53
C GLU A 806 13.10 0.31 8.32
N GLN A 807 13.56 1.43 8.88
CA GLN A 807 12.69 2.39 9.59
C GLN A 807 11.66 3.04 8.66
N ALA A 808 12.04 3.35 7.42
CA ALA A 808 11.13 3.94 6.44
C ALA A 808 10.08 2.92 5.97
N VAL A 809 10.45 1.64 5.83
CA VAL A 809 9.53 0.55 5.50
C VAL A 809 8.53 0.31 6.62
N THR A 810 8.99 0.26 7.88
CA THR A 810 8.12 0.11 9.05
C THR A 810 7.13 1.27 9.16
N HIS A 811 7.58 2.50 8.97
CA HIS A 811 6.72 3.69 8.95
C HIS A 811 5.66 3.63 7.84
N ALA A 812 6.05 3.26 6.64
CA ALA A 812 5.12 3.14 5.51
C ALA A 812 4.06 2.04 5.73
N THR A 813 4.45 0.92 6.34
CA THR A 813 3.53 -0.16 6.73
C THR A 813 2.52 0.34 7.78
N SER A 814 2.98 1.09 8.78
CA SER A 814 2.12 1.67 9.81
C SER A 814 1.13 2.70 9.23
N VAL A 815 1.57 3.57 8.32
CA VAL A 815 0.70 4.55 7.63
C VAL A 815 -0.37 3.84 6.80
N ARG A 816 -0.01 2.77 6.09
CA ARG A 816 -0.96 1.96 5.32
C ARG A 816 -1.98 1.27 6.23
N SER A 817 -1.54 0.64 7.32
CA SER A 817 -2.42 0.00 8.30
C SER A 817 -3.40 1.00 8.91
N ALA A 818 -2.92 2.18 9.28
CA ALA A 818 -3.76 3.25 9.82
C ALA A 818 -4.77 3.78 8.78
N PHE A 819 -4.37 3.94 7.51
CA PHE A 819 -5.30 4.38 6.47
C PHE A 819 -6.36 3.33 6.13
N ASN A 820 -6.05 2.04 6.20
CA ASN A 820 -6.99 0.92 6.03
C ASN A 820 -7.76 0.56 7.32
N SER A 821 -7.82 1.44 8.32
CA SER A 821 -8.63 1.30 9.52
C SER A 821 -9.76 2.34 9.51
N PRO A 822 -10.79 2.24 10.35
CA PRO A 822 -11.80 3.29 10.48
C PRO A 822 -11.24 4.58 11.11
N PHE A 823 -10.11 4.51 11.81
CA PHE A 823 -9.51 5.63 12.54
C PHE A 823 -8.72 6.59 11.64
N ARG A 824 -8.27 7.72 12.19
CA ARG A 824 -7.40 8.65 11.45
C ARG A 824 -6.10 7.97 11.00
N PRO A 825 -5.52 8.38 9.88
CA PRO A 825 -5.80 9.57 9.06
C PRO A 825 -6.99 9.38 8.12
N PHE A 826 -7.62 10.50 7.72
CA PHE A 826 -8.77 10.48 6.80
C PHE A 826 -8.39 10.88 5.36
N LEU A 827 -7.20 11.40 5.14
CA LEU A 827 -6.65 11.65 3.82
C LEU A 827 -5.25 11.06 3.70
N LEU A 828 -5.00 10.36 2.61
CA LEU A 828 -3.66 9.90 2.21
C LEU A 828 -3.31 10.49 0.86
N ALA A 829 -2.20 11.20 0.79
CA ALA A 829 -1.69 11.75 -0.45
C ALA A 829 -0.41 11.03 -0.87
N SER A 830 -0.33 10.59 -2.14
CA SER A 830 0.76 9.76 -2.64
C SER A 830 1.25 10.21 -4.01
N THR A 831 2.49 9.84 -4.32
CA THR A 831 3.09 9.88 -5.65
C THR A 831 2.98 8.51 -6.35
N SER A 832 3.81 8.26 -7.36
CA SER A 832 3.85 6.98 -8.11
C SER A 832 4.04 5.74 -7.23
N ILE A 833 4.69 5.84 -6.07
CA ILE A 833 4.88 4.71 -5.15
C ILE A 833 3.53 4.17 -4.63
N GLY A 834 2.56 5.03 -4.35
CA GLY A 834 1.21 4.59 -3.98
C GLY A 834 0.44 3.91 -5.11
N GLN A 835 0.98 3.91 -6.34
CA GLN A 835 0.42 3.18 -7.48
C GLN A 835 0.92 1.72 -7.55
N GLU A 836 1.88 1.32 -6.72
CA GLU A 836 2.54 0.02 -6.76
C GLU A 836 1.91 -0.98 -5.79
N GLY A 837 1.08 -1.91 -6.26
CA GLY A 837 0.64 -3.12 -5.55
C GLY A 837 -0.14 -2.95 -4.22
N LEU A 838 -0.15 -1.76 -3.60
CA LEU A 838 -0.69 -1.51 -2.27
C LEU A 838 -2.21 -1.29 -2.27
N ASP A 839 -2.87 -1.70 -1.18
CA ASP A 839 -4.32 -1.62 -0.99
C ASP A 839 -4.70 -0.44 -0.11
N PHE A 840 -5.78 0.32 -0.50
CA PHE A 840 -6.28 1.48 0.23
C PHE A 840 -7.82 1.54 0.26
N HIS A 841 -8.51 0.41 0.09
CA HIS A 841 -9.93 0.34 -0.25
C HIS A 841 -10.90 0.14 0.93
N TRP A 842 -10.39 -0.17 2.15
CA TRP A 842 -11.32 -0.59 3.22
C TRP A 842 -12.21 0.53 3.75
N TYR A 843 -11.69 1.76 3.83
CA TYR A 843 -12.47 2.92 4.33
C TYR A 843 -12.39 4.13 3.41
N CYS A 844 -11.92 3.93 2.17
CA CYS A 844 -11.77 4.96 1.16
C CYS A 844 -12.66 4.66 -0.06
N ARG A 845 -13.47 5.65 -0.48
CA ARG A 845 -14.23 5.62 -1.72
C ARG A 845 -14.05 6.86 -2.60
N LYS A 846 -13.37 7.90 -2.09
CA LYS A 846 -13.10 9.13 -2.82
C LYS A 846 -11.65 9.17 -3.28
N MET A 847 -11.44 9.23 -4.60
CA MET A 847 -10.13 9.30 -5.20
C MET A 847 -9.96 10.60 -5.98
N ILE A 848 -8.94 11.38 -5.63
CA ILE A 848 -8.63 12.66 -6.27
C ILE A 848 -7.41 12.50 -7.17
N HIS A 849 -7.59 12.72 -8.46
CA HIS A 849 -6.49 12.88 -9.40
C HIS A 849 -6.02 14.34 -9.38
N TRP A 850 -5.09 14.64 -8.47
CA TRP A 850 -4.55 15.99 -8.29
C TRP A 850 -3.88 16.52 -9.54
N ASN A 851 -3.09 15.68 -10.20
CA ASN A 851 -2.57 15.88 -11.55
C ASN A 851 -2.97 14.68 -12.40
N LEU A 852 -3.42 14.94 -13.61
CA LEU A 852 -3.71 13.89 -14.58
C LEU A 852 -2.42 13.14 -14.94
N PRO A 853 -2.45 11.82 -15.00
CA PRO A 853 -1.31 11.06 -15.49
C PRO A 853 -1.08 11.31 -16.99
N SER A 854 0.13 11.06 -17.47
CA SER A 854 0.44 11.08 -18.90
C SER A 854 -0.10 9.85 -19.63
N ASN A 855 -0.21 8.73 -18.92
CA ASN A 855 -0.62 7.44 -19.47
C ASN A 855 -2.00 7.04 -18.91
N PRO A 856 -2.98 6.63 -19.76
CA PRO A 856 -4.29 6.14 -19.35
C PRO A 856 -4.24 4.96 -18.36
N GLN A 857 -3.25 4.09 -18.52
CA GLN A 857 -2.99 2.95 -17.66
C GLN A 857 -2.78 3.34 -16.18
N ASN A 858 -2.08 4.44 -15.94
CA ASN A 858 -1.89 4.94 -14.58
C ASN A 858 -3.22 5.37 -13.93
N LEU A 859 -4.20 5.79 -14.73
CA LEU A 859 -5.54 6.11 -14.24
C LEU A 859 -6.21 4.84 -13.72
N GLU A 860 -6.23 3.78 -14.53
CA GLU A 860 -6.79 2.48 -14.16
C GLU A 860 -6.06 1.84 -12.95
N GLN A 861 -4.73 1.91 -12.92
CA GLN A 861 -3.96 1.42 -11.77
C GLN A 861 -4.28 2.16 -10.47
N ARG A 862 -4.48 3.48 -10.52
CA ARG A 862 -4.89 4.27 -9.35
C ARG A 862 -6.27 3.82 -8.86
N GLU A 863 -7.23 3.62 -9.75
CA GLU A 863 -8.57 3.14 -9.42
C GLU A 863 -8.55 1.74 -8.81
N GLY A 864 -7.70 0.86 -9.32
CA GLY A 864 -7.48 -0.47 -8.77
C GLY A 864 -6.93 -0.49 -7.33
N ARG A 865 -6.57 0.67 -6.73
CA ARG A 865 -6.21 0.76 -5.30
C ARG A 865 -7.43 0.82 -4.38
N ILE A 866 -8.56 1.29 -4.88
CA ILE A 866 -9.82 1.44 -4.13
C ILE A 866 -10.85 0.42 -4.56
N ASN A 867 -10.97 0.15 -5.87
CA ASN A 867 -11.92 -0.82 -6.40
C ASN A 867 -11.38 -2.24 -6.25
N ARG A 868 -11.65 -2.86 -5.10
CA ARG A 868 -11.15 -4.18 -4.71
C ARG A 868 -12.20 -4.99 -3.97
N TYR A 869 -11.82 -6.21 -3.61
CA TYR A 869 -12.62 -7.15 -2.83
C TYR A 869 -13.22 -6.52 -1.56
N LYS A 870 -14.54 -6.58 -1.43
CA LYS A 870 -15.30 -5.98 -0.30
C LYS A 870 -14.91 -4.52 -0.02
N CYS A 871 -14.72 -3.68 -1.06
CA CYS A 871 -14.43 -2.26 -0.87
C CYS A 871 -15.56 -1.53 -0.14
N LEU A 872 -15.28 -0.33 0.39
CA LEU A 872 -16.25 0.42 1.21
C LEU A 872 -17.59 0.64 0.52
N SER A 873 -17.59 1.01 -0.78
CA SER A 873 -18.83 1.21 -1.54
C SER A 873 -19.66 -0.07 -1.64
N VAL A 874 -19.01 -1.22 -1.88
CA VAL A 874 -19.69 -2.52 -1.89
C VAL A 874 -20.31 -2.82 -0.52
N ARG A 875 -19.51 -2.71 0.58
CA ARG A 875 -20.02 -3.00 1.93
C ARG A 875 -21.19 -2.12 2.32
N ARG A 876 -21.11 -0.80 2.07
CA ARG A 876 -22.21 0.12 2.39
C ARG A 876 -23.50 -0.19 1.64
N ASN A 877 -23.40 -0.51 0.35
CA ASN A 877 -24.57 -0.87 -0.44
C ASN A 877 -25.16 -2.23 -0.02
N ILE A 878 -24.29 -3.21 0.30
CA ILE A 878 -24.74 -4.51 0.85
C ILE A 878 -25.43 -4.31 2.21
N ALA A 879 -24.85 -3.54 3.11
CA ALA A 879 -25.47 -3.25 4.40
C ALA A 879 -26.85 -2.58 4.25
N LYS A 880 -27.00 -1.65 3.29
CA LYS A 880 -28.29 -1.00 3.00
C LYS A 880 -29.32 -1.96 2.39
N ALA A 881 -28.90 -2.90 1.55
CA ALA A 881 -29.79 -3.81 0.83
C ALA A 881 -30.19 -5.05 1.65
N PHE A 882 -29.29 -5.54 2.51
CA PHE A 882 -29.43 -6.80 3.24
C PHE A 882 -29.38 -6.61 4.77
N SER A 883 -29.77 -5.44 5.27
CA SER A 883 -29.74 -5.10 6.70
C SER A 883 -30.59 -6.03 7.59
N GLU A 884 -31.52 -6.79 7.03
CA GLU A 884 -32.29 -7.82 7.74
C GLU A 884 -31.40 -8.96 8.27
N LYS A 885 -30.26 -9.22 7.60
CA LYS A 885 -29.19 -10.10 8.09
C LYS A 885 -28.21 -9.27 8.89
N PHE A 886 -28.07 -9.57 10.15
CA PHE A 886 -27.25 -8.74 11.03
C PHE A 886 -25.74 -8.90 10.82
N ALA A 887 -25.26 -10.14 10.66
CA ALA A 887 -23.85 -10.42 10.53
C ALA A 887 -23.33 -10.17 9.09
N TRP A 888 -22.10 -9.66 8.98
CA TRP A 888 -21.46 -9.37 7.71
C TRP A 888 -21.39 -10.58 6.76
N ASP A 889 -21.03 -11.76 7.29
CA ASP A 889 -20.96 -12.99 6.50
C ASP A 889 -22.35 -13.38 5.98
N GLU A 890 -23.39 -13.32 6.83
CA GLU A 890 -24.78 -13.58 6.45
C GLU A 890 -25.26 -12.63 5.34
N MET A 891 -24.92 -11.33 5.42
CA MET A 891 -25.27 -10.35 4.38
C MET A 891 -24.61 -10.65 3.03
N PHE A 892 -23.30 -10.97 3.03
CA PHE A 892 -22.58 -11.32 1.80
C PHE A 892 -23.03 -12.66 1.21
N ASP A 893 -23.34 -13.65 2.05
CA ASP A 893 -23.85 -14.95 1.61
C ASP A 893 -25.23 -14.82 0.95
N GLU A 894 -26.13 -14.07 1.55
CA GLU A 894 -27.45 -13.79 0.97
C GLU A 894 -27.35 -13.02 -0.34
N ALA A 895 -26.55 -11.94 -0.36
CA ALA A 895 -26.28 -11.19 -1.57
C ALA A 895 -25.68 -12.05 -2.70
N SER A 896 -24.76 -12.96 -2.36
CA SER A 896 -24.18 -13.90 -3.30
C SER A 896 -25.24 -14.86 -3.85
N GLN A 897 -26.14 -15.39 -3.01
CA GLN A 897 -27.21 -16.31 -3.45
C GLN A 897 -28.21 -15.62 -4.36
N VAL A 898 -28.64 -14.41 -4.02
CA VAL A 898 -29.64 -13.65 -4.79
C VAL A 898 -29.08 -13.17 -6.13
N LEU A 899 -27.83 -12.70 -6.16
CA LEU A 899 -27.25 -12.08 -7.35
C LEU A 899 -26.53 -13.06 -8.28
N LYS A 900 -26.20 -14.25 -7.82
CA LYS A 900 -25.40 -15.24 -8.57
C LYS A 900 -26.12 -15.79 -9.81
N GLN A 901 -27.46 -15.78 -9.83
CA GLN A 901 -28.24 -16.34 -10.94
C GLN A 901 -28.09 -15.55 -12.25
N ASP A 902 -27.88 -14.23 -12.15
CA ASP A 902 -27.89 -13.33 -13.28
C ASP A 902 -26.50 -12.74 -13.62
N TYR A 903 -25.52 -12.88 -12.71
CA TYR A 903 -24.25 -12.19 -12.81
C TYR A 903 -23.05 -13.09 -12.52
N PRO A 904 -21.86 -12.76 -13.09
CA PRO A 904 -20.63 -13.53 -12.85
C PRO A 904 -20.22 -13.53 -11.37
N GLU A 905 -19.35 -14.47 -11.01
CA GLU A 905 -18.91 -14.77 -9.65
C GLU A 905 -18.18 -13.63 -8.90
N MET A 906 -17.83 -12.53 -9.56
CA MET A 906 -17.25 -11.36 -8.90
C MET A 906 -18.25 -10.58 -8.05
N VAL A 907 -19.56 -10.85 -8.23
CA VAL A 907 -20.67 -10.25 -7.48
C VAL A 907 -20.93 -11.09 -6.23
N PRO A 908 -21.15 -10.50 -5.05
CA PRO A 908 -21.19 -9.07 -4.76
C PRO A 908 -19.85 -8.48 -4.27
N PHE A 909 -18.75 -9.18 -4.46
CA PHE A 909 -17.48 -8.91 -3.77
C PHE A 909 -16.66 -7.77 -4.38
N TRP A 910 -16.65 -7.61 -5.70
CA TRP A 910 -15.91 -6.54 -6.40
C TRP A 910 -16.79 -5.48 -6.99
N PHE A 911 -18.03 -5.81 -7.32
CA PHE A 911 -19.02 -4.88 -7.85
C PHE A 911 -20.45 -5.29 -7.53
N LEU A 912 -21.36 -4.37 -7.77
CA LEU A 912 -22.79 -4.58 -7.62
C LEU A 912 -23.47 -4.26 -8.95
N PRO A 913 -24.42 -5.10 -9.40
CA PRO A 913 -25.20 -4.83 -10.60
C PRO A 913 -26.25 -3.75 -10.30
N LEU A 914 -25.90 -2.49 -10.57
CA LEU A 914 -26.76 -1.34 -10.25
C LEU A 914 -28.03 -1.29 -11.12
N ASP A 915 -28.10 -2.04 -12.19
CA ASP A 915 -29.27 -2.26 -13.04
C ASP A 915 -30.26 -3.31 -12.50
N ASN A 916 -29.84 -4.09 -11.50
CA ASN A 916 -30.72 -5.05 -10.80
C ASN A 916 -31.79 -4.35 -9.99
N GLU A 917 -32.95 -4.96 -9.81
CA GLU A 917 -34.11 -4.43 -9.07
C GLU A 917 -33.79 -4.02 -7.63
N LEU A 918 -32.81 -4.70 -6.97
CA LEU A 918 -32.38 -4.39 -5.62
C LEU A 918 -31.69 -3.03 -5.50
N PHE A 919 -31.10 -2.52 -6.57
CA PHE A 919 -30.29 -1.30 -6.57
C PHE A 919 -30.84 -0.21 -7.48
N ARG A 920 -31.54 -0.55 -8.57
CA ARG A 920 -31.98 0.36 -9.62
C ARG A 920 -32.75 1.58 -9.14
N ASP A 921 -33.65 1.37 -8.19
CA ASP A 921 -34.57 2.40 -7.72
C ASP A 921 -34.09 3.09 -6.41
N ARG A 922 -32.88 2.81 -5.97
CA ARG A 922 -32.30 3.39 -4.79
C ARG A 922 -31.58 4.71 -5.09
N ASN A 923 -31.99 5.78 -4.42
CA ASN A 923 -31.34 7.09 -4.49
C ASN A 923 -30.13 7.23 -3.56
N ASP A 924 -29.86 6.22 -2.72
CA ASP A 924 -28.85 6.22 -1.67
C ASP A 924 -27.64 5.35 -1.98
N ILE A 925 -27.42 5.03 -3.27
CA ILE A 925 -26.26 4.24 -3.75
C ILE A 925 -24.95 4.96 -3.47
N GLU A 926 -24.02 4.24 -2.86
CA GLU A 926 -22.65 4.68 -2.59
C GLU A 926 -21.74 4.31 -3.73
N PHE A 927 -21.19 5.31 -4.40
CA PHE A 927 -20.24 5.12 -5.51
C PHE A 927 -18.80 5.29 -5.05
N ILE A 928 -17.87 4.69 -5.79
CA ILE A 928 -16.47 5.12 -5.80
C ILE A 928 -16.40 6.40 -6.64
N GLU A 929 -15.95 7.49 -6.04
CA GLU A 929 -15.89 8.79 -6.70
C GLU A 929 -14.49 9.03 -7.29
N ARG A 930 -14.44 9.18 -8.62
CA ARG A 930 -13.27 9.66 -9.36
C ARG A 930 -13.37 11.18 -9.44
N ILE A 931 -12.63 11.88 -8.60
CA ILE A 931 -12.68 13.34 -8.51
C ILE A 931 -11.52 13.95 -9.29
N ILE A 932 -11.84 14.82 -10.23
CA ILE A 932 -10.86 15.51 -11.11
C ILE A 932 -11.09 17.01 -10.99
N PRO A 933 -10.41 17.68 -10.04
CA PRO A 933 -10.53 19.11 -9.87
C PRO A 933 -9.72 19.85 -10.94
N ILE A 934 -10.36 20.11 -12.08
CA ILE A 934 -9.72 20.79 -13.21
C ILE A 934 -9.40 22.22 -12.84
N TYR A 935 -8.13 22.61 -12.98
CA TYR A 935 -7.72 23.97 -12.68
C TYR A 935 -8.32 24.96 -13.71
N PRO A 936 -8.92 26.08 -13.26
CA PRO A 936 -9.51 27.06 -14.17
C PRO A 936 -8.52 27.56 -15.23
N MET A 937 -9.00 27.80 -16.44
CA MET A 937 -8.19 28.28 -17.59
C MET A 937 -7.03 27.33 -17.97
N SER A 938 -7.21 26.01 -17.82
CA SER A 938 -6.19 25.03 -18.23
C SER A 938 -6.76 24.07 -19.29
N GLU A 939 -5.87 23.44 -20.06
CA GLU A 939 -6.20 22.42 -21.06
C GLU A 939 -6.45 21.02 -20.45
N GLU A 940 -6.56 20.93 -19.14
CA GLU A 940 -6.68 19.64 -18.44
C GLU A 940 -7.95 18.89 -18.76
N ASN A 941 -9.06 19.61 -19.10
CA ASN A 941 -10.30 18.97 -19.48
C ASN A 941 -10.14 18.24 -20.82
N GLU A 942 -9.55 18.86 -21.82
CA GLU A 942 -9.29 18.22 -23.13
C GLU A 942 -8.36 17.03 -22.98
N ARG A 943 -7.31 17.19 -22.19
CA ARG A 943 -6.39 16.11 -21.86
C ARG A 943 -7.10 14.93 -21.16
N TYR A 944 -7.99 15.22 -20.23
CA TYR A 944 -8.77 14.18 -19.56
C TYR A 944 -9.70 13.43 -20.52
N GLN A 945 -10.46 14.14 -21.35
CA GLN A 945 -11.35 13.52 -22.35
C GLN A 945 -10.56 12.63 -23.34
N ARG A 946 -9.37 13.07 -23.73
CA ARG A 946 -8.46 12.26 -24.54
C ARG A 946 -8.04 10.98 -23.81
N LEU A 947 -7.62 11.08 -22.53
CA LEU A 947 -7.23 9.92 -21.70
C LEU A 947 -8.36 8.89 -21.56
N ILE A 948 -9.59 9.35 -21.30
CA ILE A 948 -10.75 8.46 -21.18
C ILE A 948 -11.11 7.83 -22.53
N GLY A 949 -11.05 8.60 -23.61
CA GLY A 949 -11.28 8.08 -24.97
C GLY A 949 -10.30 6.93 -25.30
N ILE A 950 -9.03 7.10 -25.00
CA ILE A 950 -8.00 6.08 -25.18
C ILE A 950 -8.27 4.88 -24.26
N LEU A 951 -8.59 5.09 -22.99
CA LEU A 951 -8.86 4.02 -22.03
C LEU A 951 -10.06 3.15 -22.46
N SER A 952 -11.07 3.74 -23.09
CA SER A 952 -12.26 3.01 -23.58
C SER A 952 -11.97 2.11 -24.78
N LEU A 953 -11.01 2.48 -25.60
CA LEU A 953 -10.78 1.83 -26.91
C LEU A 953 -9.46 1.07 -26.99
N TYR A 954 -8.54 1.22 -26.04
CA TYR A 954 -7.21 0.58 -26.12
C TYR A 954 -7.28 -0.96 -26.17
N ARG A 955 -8.36 -1.55 -25.65
CA ARG A 955 -8.58 -3.01 -25.68
C ARG A 955 -8.81 -3.54 -27.08
N LEU A 956 -9.40 -2.73 -27.98
CA LEU A 956 -9.59 -3.08 -29.40
C LEU A 956 -8.27 -3.02 -30.19
N THR A 957 -7.35 -2.19 -29.72
CA THR A 957 -6.08 -1.93 -30.41
C THR A 957 -4.88 -2.60 -29.71
N MET A 958 -5.15 -3.57 -28.84
CA MET A 958 -4.13 -4.31 -28.10
C MET A 958 -3.07 -4.88 -29.06
N GLY A 959 -1.78 -4.56 -28.82
CA GLY A 959 -0.65 -5.02 -29.63
C GLY A 959 -0.60 -4.50 -31.08
N GLN A 960 -1.43 -3.51 -31.43
CA GLN A 960 -1.45 -2.94 -32.78
C GLN A 960 -0.40 -1.81 -32.92
N PRO A 961 0.23 -1.66 -34.09
CA PRO A 961 1.10 -0.50 -34.32
C PRO A 961 0.26 0.78 -34.46
N ARG A 962 0.85 1.92 -34.08
CA ARG A 962 0.25 3.26 -34.22
C ARG A 962 -1.18 3.34 -33.67
N GLN A 963 -1.37 2.89 -32.46
CA GLN A 963 -2.69 2.77 -31.83
C GLN A 963 -3.53 4.04 -31.87
N GLU A 964 -2.95 5.22 -31.68
CA GLU A 964 -3.70 6.49 -31.67
C GLU A 964 -4.30 6.80 -33.04
N GLU A 965 -3.56 6.58 -34.12
CA GLU A 965 -4.05 6.75 -35.48
C GLU A 965 -5.16 5.73 -35.77
N LEU A 966 -4.99 4.49 -35.33
CA LEU A 966 -5.97 3.42 -35.49
C LEU A 966 -7.27 3.73 -34.71
N LEU A 967 -7.14 4.22 -33.47
CA LEU A 967 -8.30 4.61 -32.66
C LEU A 967 -9.10 5.78 -33.30
N GLN A 968 -8.40 6.78 -33.87
CA GLN A 968 -9.03 7.87 -34.59
C GLN A 968 -9.76 7.36 -35.85
N LEU A 969 -9.18 6.39 -36.55
CA LEU A 969 -9.76 5.80 -37.74
C LEU A 969 -11.00 4.96 -37.43
N LEU A 970 -11.01 4.24 -36.32
CA LEU A 970 -12.12 3.38 -35.87
C LEU A 970 -13.26 4.18 -35.26
N LYS A 971 -12.99 5.37 -34.73
CA LYS A 971 -13.99 6.24 -34.10
C LYS A 971 -15.13 6.58 -35.07
N GLY A 972 -16.34 6.13 -34.75
CA GLY A 972 -17.54 6.33 -35.56
C GLY A 972 -17.75 5.35 -36.71
N LYS A 973 -16.84 4.38 -36.90
CA LYS A 973 -16.98 3.33 -37.93
C LYS A 973 -17.41 1.99 -37.36
N VAL A 974 -17.33 1.81 -36.05
CA VAL A 974 -17.61 0.52 -35.39
C VAL A 974 -18.85 0.67 -34.50
N THR A 975 -19.81 -0.26 -34.65
CA THR A 975 -20.97 -0.33 -33.73
C THR A 975 -20.59 -0.96 -32.39
N LYS A 976 -21.44 -0.77 -31.36
CA LYS A 976 -21.21 -1.37 -30.03
C LYS A 976 -21.17 -2.90 -30.07
N GLU A 977 -21.97 -3.50 -30.93
CA GLU A 977 -22.03 -4.95 -31.15
C GLU A 977 -20.72 -5.45 -31.76
N GLN A 978 -20.26 -4.81 -32.82
CA GLN A 978 -18.97 -5.12 -33.47
C GLN A 978 -17.79 -4.92 -32.52
N MET A 979 -17.84 -3.89 -31.65
CA MET A 979 -16.84 -3.71 -30.61
C MET A 979 -16.80 -4.88 -29.65
N LYS A 980 -17.94 -5.40 -29.22
CA LYS A 980 -17.99 -6.55 -28.29
C LYS A 980 -17.40 -7.82 -28.92
N GLU A 981 -17.62 -8.06 -30.22
CA GLU A 981 -17.07 -9.22 -30.93
C GLU A 981 -15.55 -9.13 -31.17
N LEU A 982 -14.99 -7.90 -31.23
CA LEU A 982 -13.58 -7.67 -31.46
C LEU A 982 -12.78 -7.48 -30.14
N LEU A 983 -13.41 -7.59 -28.97
CA LEU A 983 -12.72 -7.61 -27.69
C LEU A 983 -12.13 -8.98 -27.41
N PHE A 984 -10.84 -9.06 -27.14
CA PHE A 984 -10.19 -10.31 -26.76
C PHE A 984 -10.77 -10.90 -25.48
N ASN A 985 -11.35 -12.08 -25.55
CA ASN A 985 -11.79 -12.85 -24.39
C ASN A 985 -10.68 -13.83 -23.96
N LEU A 986 -9.85 -13.41 -23.03
CA LEU A 986 -8.76 -14.22 -22.46
C LEU A 986 -9.10 -14.73 -21.06
N SER A 987 -10.36 -14.65 -20.61
CA SER A 987 -10.79 -15.14 -19.31
C SER A 987 -10.97 -16.66 -19.32
N PRO A 988 -10.20 -17.42 -18.55
CA PRO A 988 -10.35 -18.86 -18.44
C PRO A 988 -11.74 -19.28 -17.92
N TYR A 989 -12.33 -18.48 -17.07
CA TYR A 989 -13.67 -18.71 -16.53
C TYR A 989 -14.76 -18.59 -17.61
N SER A 990 -14.79 -17.46 -18.32
CA SER A 990 -15.84 -17.22 -19.32
C SER A 990 -15.71 -18.10 -20.59
N ARG A 991 -14.51 -18.61 -20.88
CA ARG A 991 -14.29 -19.58 -21.97
C ARG A 991 -14.76 -20.99 -21.61
N ASN A 992 -14.65 -21.40 -20.36
CA ASN A 992 -15.08 -22.71 -19.88
C ASN A 992 -16.60 -22.80 -19.62
N THR A 993 -17.28 -21.66 -19.48
CA THR A 993 -18.74 -21.60 -19.24
C THR A 993 -19.55 -21.44 -20.51
N LYS A 994 -18.92 -21.18 -21.66
CA LYS A 994 -19.51 -21.24 -23.00
C LYS A 994 -19.27 -22.61 -23.62
#